data_986ad42f9fecc442d26ea8ac2f778886
#
_entry.id   986ad42f9fecc442d26ea8ac2f778886
#
_cell.length_a   1.000
_cell.length_b   1.000
_cell.length_c   1.000
_cell.angle_alpha   90.00
_cell.angle_beta   90.00
_cell.angle_gamma   90.00
#
_symmetry.space_group_name_H-M   'P 1'
#
loop_
_entity.id
_entity.type
_entity.pdbx_description
1 polymer ?
#
loop_
_entity_poly.entity_id
_entity_poly.type
_entity_poly.pdbx_seq_one_letter_code
_entity_poly.pdbx_strand_id
1 'polypeptide(L)'
;VSEPRLHVLLVITKGEIGGAQTHVIELCRALRGQVRFSAAIGGEEGTFLAQALQELGVQTTALPALRNSLNPLRLLASVRSLLAHLRAEPVDLIHVHSAVAGVVARLAGKLSQTPVVYTVHGFGFKPQAPARVRLSAWLAEAVLAAWTTRMVCVSDHEKALAERLPMDPARASVIPNAIADVVWHSEQRGEKPSIAMVARMAPPKRHDLLLQALALLATQDLRPAVRLLGEGPQRAAHQQLASELDLPHVQFSGDVHNVAEQLAQHQIFVLLSDHEGLPISLIEAMRAGMAIVASRLPGVEELLVDGESALLVANEPLAVQQALQRLLTDAALRQRLARAARQRYEARHRPDAMAAQVLQVYQEAPLLPVATWPMTLPRRHQAALASERARHQHSQLLWALLGTSCLALAWALGLWWRELGWVTVDFSRTVLACLLPYAVAAHLLYRGAHLPAAERSGLLLVTTAAPFVLTPLGFALLQVPYSRSALLLCYALTTFWFWLGYLWLIAPRALRLLYWHDGQARQLQTLLAQLGPEAQAAARQRLRLVRWPAHWQAQPALCPPALAVQGALSDAPHDTPAPATDTALNRRAILTTLKLHHVRLYSAEAVAEALSGRVPESVLSSELWQPDGNPAYDLLKRVLDVMAVLITLPLSLPLAALVALATRLDSPGPALFSQWRTGLHGRAFRLHKFRSMRHTEQDTPQFATAQDPRITRLGAFLRKTRLDELPQLWNVLRGDMSLIGPRPEQAAFVASFAQEIPSYPYRHLVRPGLTGWAQVQQGYAASTQETAVKLSYDLYYVTHYSLAMDLLILAKTLRTVLTGDGAR
;
A
#
# COMPACT_ATOMS: atom_id res chain seq x y z
N VAL A 1 -13.30 -12.45 18.74
CA VAL A 1 -12.56 -11.57 17.79
C VAL A 1 -12.93 -12.08 16.41
N SER A 2 -13.70 -11.28 15.67
CA SER A 2 -14.12 -11.62 14.30
C SER A 2 -12.90 -11.78 13.40
N GLU A 3 -12.93 -12.79 12.51
CA GLU A 3 -11.89 -13.02 11.51
C GLU A 3 -11.55 -11.70 10.78
N PRO A 4 -10.27 -11.46 10.45
CA PRO A 4 -9.89 -10.30 9.66
C PRO A 4 -10.49 -10.42 8.26
N ARG A 5 -11.60 -9.70 8.03
CA ARG A 5 -12.26 -9.63 6.73
C ARG A 5 -11.43 -8.78 5.79
N LEU A 6 -11.35 -9.19 4.54
CA LEU A 6 -10.72 -8.39 3.48
C LEU A 6 -11.37 -7.01 3.42
N HIS A 7 -10.58 -5.94 3.51
CA HIS A 7 -11.07 -4.57 3.45
C HIS A 7 -10.90 -4.00 2.04
N VAL A 8 -12.01 -3.68 1.39
CA VAL A 8 -12.06 -3.18 0.01
C VAL A 8 -12.58 -1.74 0.00
N LEU A 9 -11.80 -0.83 -0.60
CA LEU A 9 -12.23 0.54 -0.85
C LEU A 9 -12.84 0.64 -2.24
N LEU A 10 -14.13 0.94 -2.30
CA LEU A 10 -14.84 1.24 -3.55
C LEU A 10 -14.58 2.70 -3.93
N VAL A 11 -14.26 2.95 -5.20
CA VAL A 11 -14.03 4.33 -5.69
C VAL A 11 -14.87 4.57 -6.95
N ILE A 12 -15.70 5.60 -6.93
CA ILE A 12 -16.58 5.95 -8.04
C ILE A 12 -16.68 7.48 -8.22
N THR A 13 -16.78 7.93 -9.49
CA THR A 13 -16.77 9.37 -9.82
C THR A 13 -18.02 10.11 -9.38
N LYS A 14 -19.19 9.46 -9.37
CA LYS A 14 -20.49 10.06 -9.12
C LYS A 14 -21.36 9.19 -8.22
N GLY A 15 -22.10 9.82 -7.33
CA GLY A 15 -23.07 9.15 -6.46
C GLY A 15 -24.54 9.25 -6.93
N GLU A 16 -24.81 9.82 -8.11
CA GLU A 16 -26.16 9.93 -8.71
C GLU A 16 -26.69 8.56 -9.14
N ILE A 17 -28.01 8.44 -9.33
CA ILE A 17 -28.64 7.22 -9.81
C ILE A 17 -28.05 6.79 -11.17
N GLY A 18 -27.70 5.52 -11.30
CA GLY A 18 -27.15 4.95 -12.54
C GLY A 18 -26.72 3.51 -12.43
N GLY A 19 -26.44 2.86 -13.57
CA GLY A 19 -26.13 1.43 -13.60
C GLY A 19 -24.87 1.04 -12.79
N ALA A 20 -23.80 1.82 -12.87
CA ALA A 20 -22.58 1.52 -12.08
C ALA A 20 -22.85 1.61 -10.57
N GLN A 21 -23.69 2.53 -10.13
CA GLN A 21 -24.11 2.69 -8.75
C GLN A 21 -24.96 1.50 -8.28
N THR A 22 -25.92 1.08 -9.09
CA THR A 22 -26.72 -0.13 -8.83
C THR A 22 -25.80 -1.35 -8.71
N HIS A 23 -24.83 -1.52 -9.61
CA HIS A 23 -23.85 -2.59 -9.52
C HIS A 23 -23.06 -2.58 -8.19
N VAL A 24 -22.60 -1.41 -7.74
CA VAL A 24 -21.89 -1.25 -6.46
C VAL A 24 -22.79 -1.62 -5.28
N ILE A 25 -24.05 -1.18 -5.28
CA ILE A 25 -25.01 -1.53 -4.21
C ILE A 25 -25.26 -3.03 -4.16
N GLU A 26 -25.53 -3.66 -5.30
CA GLU A 26 -25.78 -5.10 -5.38
C GLU A 26 -24.54 -5.92 -4.96
N LEU A 27 -23.35 -5.49 -5.33
CA LEU A 27 -22.09 -6.09 -4.91
C LEU A 27 -21.91 -6.02 -3.39
N CYS A 28 -22.10 -4.84 -2.79
CA CYS A 28 -22.03 -4.67 -1.33
C CYS A 28 -23.08 -5.52 -0.59
N ARG A 29 -24.29 -5.61 -1.13
CA ARG A 29 -25.36 -6.42 -0.59
C ARG A 29 -25.03 -7.91 -0.62
N ALA A 30 -24.55 -8.40 -1.75
CA ALA A 30 -24.27 -9.81 -1.97
C ALA A 30 -23.05 -10.31 -1.19
N LEU A 31 -22.03 -9.47 -0.98
CA LEU A 31 -20.82 -9.80 -0.21
C LEU A 31 -20.88 -9.34 1.26
N ARG A 32 -22.05 -8.90 1.73
CA ARG A 32 -22.24 -8.48 3.12
C ARG A 32 -21.86 -9.61 4.08
N GLY A 33 -20.97 -9.31 5.01
CA GLY A 33 -20.48 -10.28 5.98
C GLY A 33 -19.22 -11.06 5.55
N GLN A 34 -18.88 -11.11 4.25
CA GLN A 34 -17.68 -11.75 3.73
C GLN A 34 -16.54 -10.74 3.51
N VAL A 35 -16.88 -9.51 3.11
CA VAL A 35 -15.95 -8.42 2.81
C VAL A 35 -16.33 -7.19 3.64
N ARG A 36 -15.34 -6.49 4.19
CA ARG A 36 -15.51 -5.16 4.74
C ARG A 36 -15.38 -4.15 3.61
N PHE A 37 -16.44 -3.37 3.37
CA PHE A 37 -16.40 -2.31 2.38
C PHE A 37 -16.27 -0.93 3.05
N SER A 38 -15.54 -0.04 2.40
CA SER A 38 -15.65 1.41 2.53
C SER A 38 -15.75 2.02 1.13
N ALA A 39 -16.29 3.22 1.00
CA ALA A 39 -16.51 3.83 -0.31
C ALA A 39 -16.06 5.30 -0.34
N ALA A 40 -15.30 5.65 -1.37
CA ALA A 40 -14.89 7.02 -1.71
C ALA A 40 -15.67 7.48 -2.95
N ILE A 41 -16.58 8.41 -2.76
CA ILE A 41 -17.54 8.86 -3.78
C ILE A 41 -17.19 10.28 -4.22
N GLY A 42 -17.08 10.49 -5.52
CA GLY A 42 -16.83 11.83 -6.07
C GLY A 42 -18.05 12.72 -5.94
N GLY A 43 -17.81 14.03 -5.71
CA GLY A 43 -18.85 15.02 -5.51
C GLY A 43 -19.12 15.37 -4.05
N GLU A 44 -20.34 15.77 -3.77
CA GLU A 44 -20.79 16.22 -2.45
C GLU A 44 -21.29 15.05 -1.59
N GLU A 45 -21.44 15.28 -0.30
CA GLU A 45 -22.00 14.30 0.64
C GLU A 45 -23.52 14.10 0.39
N GLY A 46 -24.07 12.98 0.87
CA GLY A 46 -25.51 12.72 0.86
C GLY A 46 -26.09 12.32 -0.50
N THR A 47 -25.25 11.88 -1.45
CA THR A 47 -25.72 11.35 -2.74
C THR A 47 -26.51 10.04 -2.57
N PHE A 48 -27.33 9.70 -3.58
CA PHE A 48 -28.10 8.45 -3.63
C PHE A 48 -27.27 7.22 -3.27
N LEU A 49 -26.10 7.08 -3.88
CA LEU A 49 -25.20 5.95 -3.62
C LEU A 49 -24.69 5.96 -2.17
N ALA A 50 -24.35 7.15 -1.64
CA ALA A 50 -23.87 7.28 -0.27
C ALA A 50 -24.94 6.82 0.73
N GLN A 51 -26.20 7.25 0.55
CA GLN A 51 -27.32 6.86 1.39
C GLN A 51 -27.57 5.34 1.33
N ALA A 52 -27.66 4.78 0.13
CA ALA A 52 -27.87 3.34 -0.07
C ALA A 52 -26.75 2.49 0.53
N LEU A 53 -25.50 2.94 0.45
CA LEU A 53 -24.36 2.24 1.05
C LEU A 53 -24.33 2.35 2.58
N GLN A 54 -24.72 3.50 3.13
CA GLN A 54 -24.85 3.71 4.57
C GLN A 54 -25.93 2.79 5.18
N GLU A 55 -27.07 2.60 4.51
CA GLU A 55 -28.10 1.63 4.90
C GLU A 55 -27.57 0.19 4.95
N LEU A 56 -26.61 -0.14 4.10
CA LEU A 56 -25.91 -1.43 4.13
C LEU A 56 -24.79 -1.51 5.20
N GLY A 57 -24.54 -0.40 5.93
CA GLY A 57 -23.48 -0.32 6.93
C GLY A 57 -22.08 -0.08 6.34
N VAL A 58 -21.98 0.41 5.11
CA VAL A 58 -20.72 0.77 4.44
C VAL A 58 -20.36 2.21 4.76
N GLN A 59 -19.16 2.44 5.27
CA GLN A 59 -18.65 3.77 5.55
C GLN A 59 -18.36 4.51 4.23
N THR A 60 -18.89 5.72 4.08
CA THR A 60 -18.74 6.53 2.88
C THR A 60 -17.91 7.78 3.16
N THR A 61 -17.07 8.18 2.21
CA THR A 61 -16.27 9.41 2.25
C THR A 61 -16.46 10.16 0.95
N ALA A 62 -16.82 11.43 1.02
CA ALA A 62 -16.92 12.29 -0.16
C ALA A 62 -15.52 12.73 -0.63
N LEU A 63 -15.31 12.74 -1.95
CA LEU A 63 -14.13 13.29 -2.60
C LEU A 63 -14.53 14.46 -3.52
N PRO A 64 -14.64 15.71 -3.01
CA PRO A 64 -15.16 16.84 -3.76
C PRO A 64 -14.35 17.18 -5.03
N ALA A 65 -13.04 16.88 -5.02
CA ALA A 65 -12.17 17.08 -6.16
C ALA A 65 -12.41 16.07 -7.30
N LEU A 66 -12.94 14.89 -6.98
CA LEU A 66 -13.21 13.81 -7.93
C LEU A 66 -14.51 14.10 -8.69
N ARG A 67 -14.39 14.72 -9.85
CA ARG A 67 -15.50 15.03 -10.76
C ARG A 67 -15.22 14.44 -12.14
N ASN A 68 -16.24 14.33 -12.97
CA ASN A 68 -16.09 13.85 -14.34
C ASN A 68 -15.37 14.88 -15.24
N SER A 69 -14.08 15.09 -14.95
CA SER A 69 -13.20 16.07 -15.60
C SER A 69 -11.78 15.56 -15.68
N LEU A 70 -11.15 15.71 -16.82
CA LEU A 70 -9.73 15.38 -17.05
C LEU A 70 -8.78 16.56 -16.76
N ASN A 71 -9.25 17.61 -16.08
CA ASN A 71 -8.39 18.73 -15.66
C ASN A 71 -7.25 18.21 -14.77
N PRO A 72 -5.97 18.41 -15.15
CA PRO A 72 -4.81 17.85 -14.43
C PRO A 72 -4.72 18.28 -12.97
N LEU A 73 -5.07 19.53 -12.66
CA LEU A 73 -5.04 20.04 -11.28
C LEU A 73 -6.07 19.35 -10.39
N ARG A 74 -7.29 19.12 -10.93
CA ARG A 74 -8.35 18.39 -10.22
C ARG A 74 -7.98 16.91 -10.05
N LEU A 75 -7.41 16.29 -11.08
CA LEU A 75 -6.91 14.92 -10.99
C LEU A 75 -5.84 14.79 -9.90
N LEU A 76 -4.88 15.71 -9.87
CA LEU A 76 -3.84 15.72 -8.85
C LEU A 76 -4.41 15.92 -7.43
N ALA A 77 -5.38 16.83 -7.27
CA ALA A 77 -6.07 17.03 -6.00
C ALA A 77 -6.82 15.76 -5.57
N SER A 78 -7.52 15.10 -6.50
CA SER A 78 -8.22 13.84 -6.24
C SER A 78 -7.27 12.72 -5.83
N VAL A 79 -6.12 12.59 -6.49
CA VAL A 79 -5.08 11.60 -6.14
C VAL A 79 -4.53 11.89 -4.74
N ARG A 80 -4.26 13.15 -4.40
CA ARG A 80 -3.79 13.54 -3.05
C ARG A 80 -4.81 13.22 -1.97
N SER A 81 -6.09 13.53 -2.21
CA SER A 81 -7.18 13.22 -1.28
C SER A 81 -7.33 11.72 -1.07
N LEU A 82 -7.29 10.93 -2.14
CA LEU A 82 -7.36 9.48 -2.05
C LEU A 82 -6.14 8.88 -1.34
N LEU A 83 -4.93 9.39 -1.57
CA LEU A 83 -3.72 8.98 -0.85
C LEU A 83 -3.79 9.33 0.64
N ALA A 84 -4.35 10.49 1.00
CA ALA A 84 -4.58 10.86 2.39
C ALA A 84 -5.55 9.88 3.07
N HIS A 85 -6.65 9.54 2.39
CA HIS A 85 -7.62 8.54 2.87
C HIS A 85 -6.96 7.16 3.07
N LEU A 86 -6.20 6.66 2.10
CA LEU A 86 -5.49 5.38 2.18
C LEU A 86 -4.42 5.32 3.29
N ARG A 87 -3.88 6.48 3.69
CA ARG A 87 -2.96 6.58 4.84
C ARG A 87 -3.70 6.55 6.17
N ALA A 88 -4.84 7.21 6.23
CA ALA A 88 -5.67 7.25 7.44
C ALA A 88 -6.37 5.90 7.69
N GLU A 89 -6.91 5.30 6.65
CA GLU A 89 -7.58 4.00 6.69
C GLU A 89 -6.98 3.06 5.64
N PRO A 90 -6.00 2.24 6.04
CA PRO A 90 -5.38 1.29 5.13
C PRO A 90 -6.34 0.19 4.69
N VAL A 91 -6.34 -0.11 3.39
CA VAL A 91 -7.19 -1.13 2.76
C VAL A 91 -6.37 -2.20 2.06
N ASP A 92 -6.92 -3.38 1.84
CA ASP A 92 -6.24 -4.49 1.17
C ASP A 92 -6.22 -4.31 -0.34
N LEU A 93 -7.28 -3.73 -0.91
CA LEU A 93 -7.36 -3.39 -2.31
C LEU A 93 -8.33 -2.23 -2.57
N ILE A 94 -8.18 -1.59 -3.72
CA ILE A 94 -9.10 -0.58 -4.24
C ILE A 94 -9.89 -1.23 -5.37
N HIS A 95 -11.22 -1.17 -5.31
CA HIS A 95 -12.07 -1.53 -6.44
C HIS A 95 -12.71 -0.27 -7.02
N VAL A 96 -12.39 0.02 -8.25
CA VAL A 96 -12.79 1.26 -8.89
C VAL A 96 -13.79 1.04 -10.01
N HIS A 97 -14.80 1.92 -10.07
CA HIS A 97 -15.84 1.96 -11.08
C HIS A 97 -15.82 3.34 -11.76
N SER A 98 -15.97 3.40 -13.04
CA SER A 98 -15.90 4.60 -13.90
C SER A 98 -14.48 5.03 -14.34
N ALA A 99 -14.40 5.66 -15.51
CA ALA A 99 -13.14 5.96 -16.18
C ALA A 99 -12.28 6.97 -15.40
N VAL A 100 -12.84 8.10 -14.94
CA VAL A 100 -12.07 9.14 -14.24
C VAL A 100 -11.61 8.67 -12.85
N ALA A 101 -12.50 8.00 -12.09
CA ALA A 101 -12.09 7.37 -10.85
C ALA A 101 -11.02 6.29 -11.10
N GLY A 102 -11.10 5.59 -12.24
CA GLY A 102 -10.09 4.64 -12.70
C GLY A 102 -8.70 5.25 -12.87
N VAL A 103 -8.60 6.45 -13.41
CA VAL A 103 -7.32 7.19 -13.50
C VAL A 103 -6.79 7.49 -12.11
N VAL A 104 -7.61 8.09 -11.25
CA VAL A 104 -7.23 8.51 -9.91
C VAL A 104 -6.83 7.33 -9.02
N ALA A 105 -7.64 6.27 -9.02
CA ALA A 105 -7.41 5.09 -8.18
C ALA A 105 -6.16 4.30 -8.62
N ARG A 106 -5.92 4.16 -9.94
CA ARG A 106 -4.72 3.46 -10.44
C ARG A 106 -3.44 4.22 -10.15
N LEU A 107 -3.46 5.56 -10.24
CA LEU A 107 -2.34 6.41 -9.81
C LEU A 107 -2.12 6.33 -8.31
N ALA A 108 -3.17 6.49 -7.51
CA ALA A 108 -3.08 6.39 -6.05
C ALA A 108 -2.64 5.00 -5.60
N GLY A 109 -3.21 3.93 -6.19
CA GLY A 109 -2.82 2.55 -5.92
C GLY A 109 -1.37 2.25 -6.28
N LYS A 110 -0.86 2.83 -7.39
CA LYS A 110 0.56 2.74 -7.74
C LYS A 110 1.44 3.42 -6.70
N LEU A 111 1.07 4.60 -6.24
CA LEU A 111 1.84 5.37 -5.25
C LEU A 111 1.77 4.77 -3.85
N SER A 112 0.61 4.24 -3.45
CA SER A 112 0.42 3.57 -2.14
C SER A 112 0.78 2.09 -2.18
N GLN A 113 1.09 1.52 -3.35
CA GLN A 113 1.30 0.08 -3.56
C GLN A 113 0.07 -0.76 -3.18
N THR A 114 -1.12 -0.18 -3.26
CA THR A 114 -2.39 -0.87 -3.02
C THR A 114 -2.88 -1.47 -4.34
N PRO A 115 -3.23 -2.77 -4.39
CA PRO A 115 -3.77 -3.40 -5.59
C PRO A 115 -5.04 -2.71 -6.07
N VAL A 116 -5.22 -2.62 -7.38
CA VAL A 116 -6.40 -2.00 -7.97
C VAL A 116 -7.13 -3.00 -8.85
N VAL A 117 -8.38 -3.25 -8.51
CA VAL A 117 -9.37 -3.92 -9.36
C VAL A 117 -10.16 -2.84 -10.08
N TYR A 118 -10.27 -2.93 -11.39
CA TYR A 118 -11.03 -1.98 -12.19
C TYR A 118 -12.18 -2.68 -12.92
N THR A 119 -13.42 -2.33 -12.56
CA THR A 119 -14.60 -2.77 -13.32
C THR A 119 -14.89 -1.80 -14.46
N VAL A 120 -14.84 -2.33 -15.67
CA VAL A 120 -15.11 -1.61 -16.91
C VAL A 120 -16.58 -1.75 -17.26
N HIS A 121 -17.35 -0.69 -17.06
CA HIS A 121 -18.75 -0.59 -17.51
C HIS A 121 -18.87 -0.18 -18.98
N GLY A 122 -17.77 0.24 -19.59
CA GLY A 122 -17.64 0.58 -21.01
C GLY A 122 -16.42 1.43 -21.29
N PHE A 123 -15.57 0.99 -22.23
CA PHE A 123 -14.41 1.76 -22.66
C PHE A 123 -14.77 3.00 -23.46
N GLY A 124 -14.00 4.08 -23.29
CA GLY A 124 -14.14 5.30 -24.08
C GLY A 124 -13.56 5.21 -25.49
N PHE A 125 -12.78 4.18 -25.80
CA PHE A 125 -12.13 4.00 -27.11
C PHE A 125 -12.88 3.04 -28.06
N LYS A 126 -14.22 2.97 -27.92
CA LYS A 126 -15.08 2.17 -28.80
C LYS A 126 -15.05 2.67 -30.26
N PRO A 127 -15.30 1.79 -31.25
CA PRO A 127 -15.27 2.15 -32.66
C PRO A 127 -16.17 3.34 -33.02
N GLN A 128 -17.28 3.53 -32.30
CA GLN A 128 -18.26 4.59 -32.52
C GLN A 128 -17.80 5.96 -32.00
N ALA A 129 -16.76 6.03 -31.16
CA ALA A 129 -16.24 7.29 -30.65
C ALA A 129 -15.42 8.03 -31.72
N PRO A 130 -15.42 9.38 -31.74
CA PRO A 130 -14.57 10.16 -32.63
C PRO A 130 -13.11 9.75 -32.55
N ALA A 131 -12.41 9.73 -33.69
CA ALA A 131 -11.04 9.18 -33.78
C ALA A 131 -10.05 9.79 -32.76
N ARG A 132 -10.14 11.10 -32.49
CA ARG A 132 -9.31 11.80 -31.49
C ARG A 132 -9.60 11.33 -30.08
N VAL A 133 -10.85 11.18 -29.73
CA VAL A 133 -11.30 10.69 -28.42
C VAL A 133 -10.88 9.22 -28.24
N ARG A 134 -11.07 8.42 -29.28
CA ARG A 134 -10.68 7.01 -29.29
C ARG A 134 -9.18 6.82 -29.06
N LEU A 135 -8.33 7.59 -29.75
CA LEU A 135 -6.88 7.51 -29.60
C LEU A 135 -6.44 7.97 -28.20
N SER A 136 -6.94 9.10 -27.71
CA SER A 136 -6.57 9.62 -26.39
C SER A 136 -7.04 8.71 -25.26
N ALA A 137 -8.25 8.16 -25.36
CA ALA A 137 -8.78 7.20 -24.38
C ALA A 137 -7.98 5.89 -24.42
N TRP A 138 -7.62 5.39 -25.59
CA TRP A 138 -6.79 4.19 -25.72
C TRP A 138 -5.39 4.40 -25.14
N LEU A 139 -4.72 5.52 -25.45
CA LEU A 139 -3.40 5.85 -24.89
C LEU A 139 -3.44 5.94 -23.36
N ALA A 140 -4.45 6.61 -22.80
CA ALA A 140 -4.64 6.70 -21.36
C ALA A 140 -4.82 5.31 -20.73
N GLU A 141 -5.71 4.49 -21.29
CA GLU A 141 -5.94 3.13 -20.79
C GLU A 141 -4.72 2.21 -20.97
N ALA A 142 -3.97 2.35 -22.08
CA ALA A 142 -2.74 1.59 -22.32
C ALA A 142 -1.67 1.88 -21.23
N VAL A 143 -1.52 3.13 -20.83
CA VAL A 143 -0.62 3.51 -19.73
C VAL A 143 -1.13 2.98 -18.39
N LEU A 144 -2.40 3.15 -18.11
CA LEU A 144 -3.02 2.79 -16.84
C LEU A 144 -3.21 1.27 -16.68
N ALA A 145 -3.30 0.51 -17.76
CA ALA A 145 -3.39 -0.94 -17.76
C ALA A 145 -2.20 -1.59 -17.04
N ALA A 146 -1.01 -0.99 -17.15
CA ALA A 146 0.18 -1.44 -16.42
C ALA A 146 0.02 -1.38 -14.89
N TRP A 147 -0.83 -0.48 -14.38
CA TRP A 147 -1.09 -0.26 -12.94
C TRP A 147 -2.39 -0.89 -12.46
N THR A 148 -3.06 -1.63 -13.35
CA THR A 148 -4.28 -2.38 -13.02
C THR A 148 -3.89 -3.79 -12.58
N THR A 149 -4.24 -4.19 -11.38
CA THR A 149 -3.94 -5.53 -10.87
C THR A 149 -4.85 -6.58 -11.51
N ARG A 150 -6.16 -6.30 -11.51
CA ARG A 150 -7.19 -7.11 -12.17
C ARG A 150 -8.18 -6.17 -12.87
N MET A 151 -8.62 -6.58 -14.04
CA MET A 151 -9.66 -5.88 -14.79
C MET A 151 -10.90 -6.77 -14.88
N VAL A 152 -12.03 -6.26 -14.46
CA VAL A 152 -13.33 -6.93 -14.55
C VAL A 152 -14.10 -6.30 -15.70
N CYS A 153 -14.36 -7.05 -16.74
CA CYS A 153 -15.17 -6.62 -17.88
C CYS A 153 -16.59 -7.14 -17.70
N VAL A 154 -17.58 -6.28 -17.90
CA VAL A 154 -18.98 -6.68 -17.70
C VAL A 154 -19.52 -7.53 -18.86
N SER A 155 -18.79 -7.63 -19.97
CA SER A 155 -19.16 -8.40 -21.17
C SER A 155 -17.93 -8.95 -21.89
N ASP A 156 -18.10 -9.97 -22.71
CA ASP A 156 -17.06 -10.52 -23.57
C ASP A 156 -16.56 -9.49 -24.59
N HIS A 157 -17.46 -8.63 -25.07
CA HIS A 157 -17.10 -7.52 -25.96
C HIS A 157 -16.12 -6.55 -25.27
N GLU A 158 -16.39 -6.15 -24.02
CA GLU A 158 -15.47 -5.29 -23.28
C GLU A 158 -14.14 -5.99 -22.97
N LYS A 159 -14.15 -7.31 -22.73
CA LYS A 159 -12.91 -8.09 -22.57
C LYS A 159 -12.10 -8.11 -23.86
N ALA A 160 -12.71 -8.32 -25.02
CA ALA A 160 -12.03 -8.26 -26.30
C ALA A 160 -11.40 -6.89 -26.59
N LEU A 161 -11.99 -5.79 -26.07
CA LEU A 161 -11.37 -4.46 -26.10
C LEU A 161 -10.21 -4.37 -25.11
N ALA A 162 -10.33 -4.92 -23.90
CA ALA A 162 -9.27 -4.96 -22.92
C ALA A 162 -8.03 -5.72 -23.39
N GLU A 163 -8.21 -6.81 -24.14
CA GLU A 163 -7.13 -7.61 -24.71
C GLU A 163 -6.28 -6.84 -25.76
N ARG A 164 -6.80 -5.72 -26.28
CA ARG A 164 -6.05 -4.81 -27.17
C ARG A 164 -5.14 -3.85 -26.39
N LEU A 165 -5.25 -3.82 -25.07
CA LEU A 165 -4.37 -3.04 -24.23
C LEU A 165 -3.07 -3.81 -23.94
N PRO A 166 -1.95 -3.10 -23.68
CA PRO A 166 -0.67 -3.75 -23.41
C PRO A 166 -0.63 -4.29 -21.97
N MET A 167 -1.48 -5.26 -21.68
CA MET A 167 -1.55 -5.95 -20.41
C MET A 167 -1.64 -7.46 -20.63
N ASP A 168 -1.33 -8.24 -19.58
CA ASP A 168 -1.51 -9.69 -19.62
C ASP A 168 -3.03 -10.01 -19.73
N PRO A 169 -3.48 -10.71 -20.78
CA PRO A 169 -4.88 -11.09 -20.94
C PRO A 169 -5.46 -11.85 -19.75
N ALA A 170 -4.63 -12.62 -19.02
CA ALA A 170 -5.05 -13.34 -17.82
C ALA A 170 -5.48 -12.42 -16.65
N ARG A 171 -5.17 -11.12 -16.73
CA ARG A 171 -5.63 -10.13 -15.76
C ARG A 171 -7.05 -9.63 -16.01
N ALA A 172 -7.62 -9.88 -17.19
CA ALA A 172 -8.97 -9.49 -17.56
C ALA A 172 -9.93 -10.68 -17.39
N SER A 173 -10.99 -10.49 -16.62
CA SER A 173 -12.03 -11.49 -16.38
C SER A 173 -13.37 -10.92 -16.82
N VAL A 174 -14.27 -11.77 -17.33
CA VAL A 174 -15.66 -11.37 -17.59
C VAL A 174 -16.51 -11.74 -16.38
N ILE A 175 -17.14 -10.74 -15.79
CA ILE A 175 -18.10 -10.89 -14.70
C ILE A 175 -19.32 -10.06 -15.04
N PRO A 176 -20.40 -10.66 -15.53
CA PRO A 176 -21.59 -9.93 -15.93
C PRO A 176 -22.25 -9.20 -14.76
N ASN A 177 -22.89 -8.08 -15.06
CA ASN A 177 -23.76 -7.40 -14.11
C ASN A 177 -24.88 -8.32 -13.64
N ALA A 178 -25.23 -8.22 -12.38
CA ALA A 178 -26.30 -8.96 -11.75
C ALA A 178 -27.09 -8.06 -10.79
N ILE A 179 -28.33 -8.35 -10.57
CA ILE A 179 -29.22 -7.64 -9.65
C ILE A 179 -30.04 -8.64 -8.85
N ALA A 180 -30.41 -8.26 -7.62
CA ALA A 180 -31.27 -9.11 -6.77
C ALA A 180 -32.67 -9.29 -7.39
N ASP A 181 -33.21 -10.48 -7.21
CA ASP A 181 -34.59 -10.75 -7.59
C ASP A 181 -35.57 -10.05 -6.63
N VAL A 182 -36.74 -9.74 -7.14
CA VAL A 182 -37.82 -9.13 -6.35
C VAL A 182 -39.09 -9.93 -6.55
N VAL A 183 -39.92 -9.99 -5.53
CA VAL A 183 -41.24 -10.63 -5.63
C VAL A 183 -42.15 -9.75 -6.48
N TRP A 184 -42.66 -10.31 -7.57
CA TRP A 184 -43.55 -9.64 -8.48
C TRP A 184 -44.99 -10.03 -8.22
N HIS A 185 -45.89 -9.06 -8.14
CA HIS A 185 -47.33 -9.30 -8.19
C HIS A 185 -47.78 -9.08 -9.62
N SER A 186 -48.01 -10.18 -10.38
CA SER A 186 -48.44 -10.15 -11.76
C SER A 186 -49.83 -9.50 -11.97
N GLU A 187 -50.58 -9.30 -10.90
CA GLU A 187 -51.91 -8.68 -10.85
C GLU A 187 -51.89 -7.16 -11.14
N GLN A 188 -50.73 -6.53 -11.14
CA GLN A 188 -50.59 -5.07 -11.40
C GLN A 188 -50.49 -4.70 -12.89
N ARG A 189 -50.42 -5.66 -13.79
CA ARG A 189 -50.32 -5.39 -15.24
C ARG A 189 -51.69 -5.14 -15.84
N GLY A 190 -51.88 -3.95 -16.42
CA GLY A 190 -53.13 -3.64 -17.12
C GLY A 190 -53.42 -4.60 -18.31
N GLU A 191 -54.66 -4.71 -18.71
CA GLU A 191 -55.09 -5.55 -19.86
C GLU A 191 -54.49 -5.12 -21.20
N LYS A 192 -54.32 -3.82 -21.39
CA LYS A 192 -53.68 -3.26 -22.60
C LYS A 192 -52.16 -3.18 -22.45
N PRO A 193 -51.39 -3.64 -23.47
CA PRO A 193 -49.92 -3.57 -23.40
C PRO A 193 -49.41 -2.13 -23.37
N SER A 194 -48.53 -1.85 -22.40
CA SER A 194 -47.90 -0.54 -22.23
C SER A 194 -46.35 -0.68 -22.31
N ILE A 195 -45.69 0.40 -22.63
CA ILE A 195 -44.26 0.47 -22.93
C ILE A 195 -43.55 1.25 -21.83
N ALA A 196 -42.39 0.75 -21.38
CA ALA A 196 -41.46 1.46 -20.50
C ALA A 196 -40.08 1.55 -21.11
N MET A 197 -39.40 2.66 -20.89
CA MET A 197 -37.98 2.85 -21.17
C MET A 197 -37.31 3.45 -19.92
N VAL A 198 -36.29 2.75 -19.39
CA VAL A 198 -35.47 3.25 -18.28
C VAL A 198 -34.10 3.61 -18.81
N ALA A 199 -33.86 4.89 -18.99
CA ALA A 199 -32.61 5.38 -19.54
C ALA A 199 -32.41 6.87 -19.24
N ARG A 200 -31.15 7.29 -19.00
CA ARG A 200 -30.81 8.70 -18.91
C ARG A 200 -31.09 9.42 -20.23
N MET A 201 -31.69 10.57 -20.20
CA MET A 201 -32.01 11.39 -21.40
C MET A 201 -30.76 12.16 -21.85
N ALA A 202 -29.79 11.42 -22.33
CA ALA A 202 -28.51 11.91 -22.86
C ALA A 202 -27.89 10.87 -23.79
N PRO A 203 -27.01 11.26 -24.73
CA PRO A 203 -26.24 10.29 -25.49
C PRO A 203 -25.50 9.32 -24.57
N PRO A 204 -25.41 8.05 -24.93
CA PRO A 204 -25.75 7.45 -26.23
C PRO A 204 -27.20 6.98 -26.37
N LYS A 205 -28.10 7.28 -25.44
CA LYS A 205 -29.48 6.80 -25.45
C LYS A 205 -30.32 7.56 -26.52
N ARG A 206 -31.12 6.82 -27.25
CA ARG A 206 -31.84 7.29 -28.42
C ARG A 206 -33.34 7.34 -28.14
N HIS A 207 -33.78 8.22 -27.23
CA HIS A 207 -35.19 8.49 -26.96
C HIS A 207 -35.90 9.08 -28.20
N ASP A 208 -35.17 9.86 -29.00
CA ASP A 208 -35.62 10.39 -30.26
C ASP A 208 -36.15 9.32 -31.23
N LEU A 209 -35.43 8.20 -31.36
CA LEU A 209 -35.85 7.07 -32.21
C LEU A 209 -37.15 6.43 -31.72
N LEU A 210 -37.30 6.28 -30.41
CA LEU A 210 -38.54 5.76 -29.84
C LEU A 210 -39.71 6.69 -30.14
N LEU A 211 -39.58 8.02 -29.94
CA LEU A 211 -40.63 8.99 -30.24
C LEU A 211 -40.99 8.97 -31.70
N GLN A 212 -40.02 8.93 -32.62
CA GLN A 212 -40.29 8.82 -34.06
C GLN A 212 -41.04 7.51 -34.44
N ALA A 213 -40.65 6.38 -33.82
CA ALA A 213 -41.32 5.11 -34.04
C ALA A 213 -42.77 5.10 -33.50
N LEU A 214 -43.02 5.77 -32.35
CA LEU A 214 -44.35 5.95 -31.78
C LEU A 214 -45.23 6.81 -32.68
N ALA A 215 -44.66 7.85 -33.31
CA ALA A 215 -45.39 8.66 -34.31
C ALA A 215 -45.84 7.80 -35.52
N LEU A 216 -44.95 6.89 -36.01
CA LEU A 216 -45.30 5.93 -37.07
C LEU A 216 -46.37 4.94 -36.62
N LEU A 217 -46.39 4.51 -35.38
CA LEU A 217 -47.45 3.65 -34.82
C LEU A 217 -48.78 4.40 -34.73
N ALA A 218 -48.75 5.66 -34.34
CA ALA A 218 -49.95 6.51 -34.26
C ALA A 218 -50.65 6.68 -35.61
N THR A 219 -49.93 6.68 -36.74
CA THR A 219 -50.51 6.66 -38.09
C THR A 219 -51.31 5.39 -38.39
N GLN A 220 -51.09 4.31 -37.61
CA GLN A 220 -51.79 3.02 -37.71
C GLN A 220 -52.83 2.83 -36.58
N ASP A 221 -53.21 3.93 -35.94
CA ASP A 221 -54.17 3.95 -34.82
C ASP A 221 -53.69 3.17 -33.57
N LEU A 222 -52.41 2.92 -33.46
CA LEU A 222 -51.78 2.25 -32.33
C LEU A 222 -51.12 3.30 -31.40
N ARG A 223 -51.78 3.60 -30.27
CA ARG A 223 -51.31 4.61 -29.29
C ARG A 223 -51.14 3.96 -27.89
N PRO A 224 -50.13 3.09 -27.67
CA PRO A 224 -49.89 2.48 -26.36
C PRO A 224 -49.49 3.53 -25.33
N ALA A 225 -49.82 3.31 -24.04
CA ALA A 225 -49.30 4.12 -22.97
C ALA A 225 -47.76 3.91 -22.87
N VAL A 226 -47.01 4.98 -22.83
CA VAL A 226 -45.52 4.94 -22.79
C VAL A 226 -45.03 5.74 -21.59
N ARG A 227 -44.14 5.13 -20.82
CA ARG A 227 -43.49 5.80 -19.70
C ARG A 227 -41.97 5.83 -19.90
N LEU A 228 -41.43 7.05 -19.93
CA LEU A 228 -39.98 7.29 -19.99
C LEU A 228 -39.47 7.66 -18.60
N LEU A 229 -38.62 6.80 -18.07
CA LEU A 229 -38.07 6.89 -16.73
C LEU A 229 -36.61 7.30 -16.82
N GLY A 230 -36.22 8.40 -16.19
CA GLY A 230 -34.88 8.96 -16.13
C GLY A 230 -34.82 10.43 -16.44
N GLU A 231 -33.78 11.07 -15.99
CA GLU A 231 -33.48 12.48 -16.20
C GLU A 231 -32.31 12.66 -17.19
N GLY A 232 -32.11 13.90 -17.63
CA GLY A 232 -30.95 14.22 -18.44
C GLY A 232 -31.05 15.52 -19.20
N PRO A 233 -29.96 16.03 -19.77
CA PRO A 233 -29.89 17.33 -20.44
C PRO A 233 -30.78 17.43 -21.70
N GLN A 234 -31.17 16.28 -22.27
CA GLN A 234 -32.04 16.26 -23.47
C GLN A 234 -33.53 16.13 -23.15
N ARG A 235 -33.95 16.12 -21.86
CA ARG A 235 -35.34 15.94 -21.47
C ARG A 235 -36.25 16.98 -22.13
N ALA A 236 -35.92 18.27 -22.06
CA ALA A 236 -36.71 19.34 -22.65
C ALA A 236 -36.84 19.19 -24.19
N ALA A 237 -35.75 18.82 -24.85
CA ALA A 237 -35.76 18.56 -26.29
C ALA A 237 -36.66 17.37 -26.67
N HIS A 238 -36.62 16.28 -25.88
CA HIS A 238 -37.48 15.12 -26.11
C HIS A 238 -38.95 15.41 -25.81
N GLN A 239 -39.25 16.23 -24.81
CA GLN A 239 -40.63 16.71 -24.53
C GLN A 239 -41.15 17.57 -25.66
N GLN A 240 -40.33 18.47 -26.20
CA GLN A 240 -40.67 19.25 -27.35
C GLN A 240 -40.94 18.37 -28.58
N LEU A 241 -40.04 17.41 -28.88
CA LEU A 241 -40.23 16.48 -29.99
C LEU A 241 -41.50 15.64 -29.84
N ALA A 242 -41.82 15.17 -28.63
CA ALA A 242 -43.06 14.44 -28.38
C ALA A 242 -44.34 15.31 -28.64
N SER A 243 -44.27 16.59 -28.29
CA SER A 243 -45.35 17.57 -28.62
C SER A 243 -45.45 17.81 -30.10
N GLU A 244 -44.35 18.02 -30.82
CA GLU A 244 -44.30 18.20 -32.28
C GLU A 244 -44.85 16.97 -33.03
N LEU A 245 -44.65 15.77 -32.49
CA LEU A 245 -45.13 14.51 -33.07
C LEU A 245 -46.53 14.10 -32.59
N ASP A 246 -47.27 14.94 -31.88
CA ASP A 246 -48.59 14.67 -31.30
C ASP A 246 -48.68 13.35 -30.51
N LEU A 247 -47.80 13.20 -29.49
CA LEU A 247 -47.70 12.00 -28.65
C LEU A 247 -48.16 12.27 -27.21
N PRO A 248 -49.42 12.62 -26.93
CA PRO A 248 -49.89 12.92 -25.57
C PRO A 248 -49.89 11.72 -24.61
N HIS A 249 -49.78 10.50 -25.14
CA HIS A 249 -49.73 9.24 -24.37
C HIS A 249 -48.31 8.87 -23.87
N VAL A 250 -47.31 9.71 -24.14
CA VAL A 250 -45.94 9.55 -23.64
C VAL A 250 -45.76 10.38 -22.37
N GLN A 251 -45.43 9.73 -21.28
CA GLN A 251 -45.21 10.35 -19.98
C GLN A 251 -43.71 10.37 -19.63
N PHE A 252 -43.19 11.52 -19.20
CA PHE A 252 -41.81 11.73 -18.75
C PHE A 252 -41.78 11.79 -17.23
N SER A 253 -41.42 10.69 -16.58
CA SER A 253 -41.54 10.53 -15.12
C SER A 253 -40.31 11.00 -14.34
N GLY A 254 -39.23 11.38 -15.02
CA GLY A 254 -37.98 11.76 -14.34
C GLY A 254 -37.27 10.59 -13.69
N ASP A 255 -36.36 10.88 -12.75
CA ASP A 255 -35.67 9.86 -11.96
C ASP A 255 -36.64 9.25 -10.95
N VAL A 256 -36.62 7.92 -10.85
CA VAL A 256 -37.46 7.14 -9.93
C VAL A 256 -36.61 6.27 -9.04
N HIS A 257 -36.93 6.22 -7.76
CA HIS A 257 -36.18 5.41 -6.77
C HIS A 257 -36.56 3.93 -6.85
N ASN A 258 -37.78 3.59 -7.26
CA ASN A 258 -38.29 2.23 -7.32
C ASN A 258 -38.57 1.79 -8.76
N VAL A 259 -37.50 1.60 -9.53
CA VAL A 259 -37.59 1.15 -10.93
C VAL A 259 -38.33 -0.19 -11.03
N ALA A 260 -38.15 -1.07 -10.08
CA ALA A 260 -38.77 -2.39 -10.05
C ALA A 260 -40.29 -2.32 -10.07
N GLU A 261 -40.90 -1.50 -9.22
CA GLU A 261 -42.38 -1.30 -9.17
C GLU A 261 -42.92 -0.66 -10.44
N GLN A 262 -42.18 0.27 -11.01
CA GLN A 262 -42.57 0.89 -12.25
C GLN A 262 -42.57 -0.11 -13.40
N LEU A 263 -41.53 -0.91 -13.54
CA LEU A 263 -41.46 -1.93 -14.59
C LEU A 263 -42.51 -3.02 -14.42
N ALA A 264 -42.94 -3.34 -13.20
CA ALA A 264 -43.98 -4.30 -12.93
C ALA A 264 -45.32 -3.96 -13.56
N GLN A 265 -45.60 -2.67 -13.80
CA GLN A 265 -46.86 -2.15 -14.40
C GLN A 265 -46.91 -2.29 -15.92
N HIS A 266 -45.77 -2.56 -16.59
CA HIS A 266 -45.65 -2.57 -18.04
C HIS A 266 -45.32 -3.95 -18.60
N GLN A 267 -45.66 -4.21 -19.85
CA GLN A 267 -45.44 -5.49 -20.54
C GLN A 267 -44.28 -5.44 -21.53
N ILE A 268 -43.99 -4.26 -22.08
CA ILE A 268 -42.96 -4.08 -23.11
C ILE A 268 -41.91 -3.11 -22.59
N PHE A 269 -40.66 -3.51 -22.73
CA PHE A 269 -39.53 -2.67 -22.41
C PHE A 269 -38.76 -2.30 -23.68
N VAL A 270 -38.33 -1.03 -23.76
CA VAL A 270 -37.54 -0.56 -24.90
C VAL A 270 -36.22 0.01 -24.42
N LEU A 271 -35.12 -0.35 -25.10
CA LEU A 271 -33.85 0.31 -24.91
C LEU A 271 -33.15 0.53 -26.23
N LEU A 272 -33.15 1.79 -26.68
CA LEU A 272 -32.45 2.21 -27.88
C LEU A 272 -31.21 3.01 -27.50
N SER A 273 -30.08 2.66 -28.11
CA SER A 273 -28.79 3.27 -27.79
C SER A 273 -27.84 3.11 -28.96
N ASP A 274 -26.85 4.02 -29.09
CA ASP A 274 -25.79 3.90 -30.08
C ASP A 274 -24.66 2.97 -29.62
N HIS A 275 -24.49 2.79 -28.31
CA HIS A 275 -23.56 1.80 -27.73
C HIS A 275 -23.92 1.46 -26.28
N GLU A 276 -23.65 0.24 -25.90
CA GLU A 276 -23.82 -0.29 -24.55
C GLU A 276 -22.63 -1.17 -24.14
N GLY A 277 -22.37 -1.23 -22.83
CA GLY A 277 -21.53 -2.27 -22.25
C GLY A 277 -22.37 -3.52 -21.94
N LEU A 278 -22.95 -3.57 -20.75
CA LEU A 278 -23.97 -4.55 -20.34
C LEU A 278 -25.03 -3.77 -19.54
N PRO A 279 -26.11 -3.31 -20.19
CA PRO A 279 -27.05 -2.35 -19.57
C PRO A 279 -27.89 -2.99 -18.48
N ILE A 280 -27.78 -2.46 -17.26
CA ILE A 280 -28.53 -2.95 -16.09
C ILE A 280 -30.03 -2.82 -16.31
N SER A 281 -30.50 -1.77 -16.98
CA SER A 281 -31.93 -1.60 -17.26
C SER A 281 -32.53 -2.72 -18.13
N LEU A 282 -31.73 -3.36 -19.00
CA LEU A 282 -32.17 -4.59 -19.68
C LEU A 282 -32.26 -5.77 -18.71
N ILE A 283 -31.31 -5.91 -17.80
CA ILE A 283 -31.35 -6.96 -16.78
C ILE A 283 -32.57 -6.75 -15.86
N GLU A 284 -32.92 -5.49 -15.53
CA GLU A 284 -34.13 -5.15 -14.78
C GLU A 284 -35.41 -5.55 -15.55
N ALA A 285 -35.44 -5.29 -16.86
CA ALA A 285 -36.54 -5.70 -17.72
C ALA A 285 -36.67 -7.23 -17.86
N MET A 286 -35.54 -7.92 -18.01
CA MET A 286 -35.48 -9.40 -18.01
C MET A 286 -35.98 -9.96 -16.68
N ARG A 287 -35.51 -9.41 -15.56
CA ARG A 287 -35.98 -9.76 -14.21
C ARG A 287 -37.49 -9.55 -14.09
N ALA A 288 -38.00 -8.45 -14.61
CA ALA A 288 -39.42 -8.14 -14.61
C ALA A 288 -40.25 -9.02 -15.55
N GLY A 289 -39.64 -9.88 -16.33
CA GLY A 289 -40.37 -10.72 -17.31
C GLY A 289 -41.14 -9.88 -18.33
N MET A 290 -40.47 -8.87 -18.90
CA MET A 290 -41.02 -8.01 -19.96
C MET A 290 -40.60 -8.49 -21.33
N ALA A 291 -41.41 -8.27 -22.35
CA ALA A 291 -40.99 -8.41 -23.73
C ALA A 291 -40.12 -7.23 -24.12
N ILE A 292 -38.95 -7.49 -24.69
CA ILE A 292 -37.91 -6.49 -24.87
C ILE A 292 -37.71 -6.17 -26.34
N VAL A 293 -37.65 -4.87 -26.67
CA VAL A 293 -37.13 -4.33 -27.93
C VAL A 293 -35.87 -3.56 -27.62
N ALA A 294 -34.76 -3.91 -28.27
CA ALA A 294 -33.49 -3.25 -28.00
C ALA A 294 -32.64 -3.06 -29.27
N SER A 295 -31.80 -2.04 -29.28
CA SER A 295 -30.83 -1.85 -30.36
C SER A 295 -29.90 -3.07 -30.47
N ARG A 296 -29.63 -3.49 -31.71
CA ARG A 296 -28.70 -4.58 -31.99
C ARG A 296 -27.27 -4.12 -31.77
N LEU A 297 -26.74 -4.39 -30.59
CA LEU A 297 -25.41 -3.99 -30.12
C LEU A 297 -24.69 -5.17 -29.47
N PRO A 298 -23.36 -5.27 -29.56
CA PRO A 298 -22.62 -6.41 -29.01
C PRO A 298 -22.95 -6.73 -27.56
N GLY A 299 -22.94 -5.73 -26.66
CA GLY A 299 -23.27 -5.96 -25.24
C GLY A 299 -24.76 -6.28 -24.99
N VAL A 300 -25.66 -6.01 -25.93
CA VAL A 300 -27.08 -6.40 -25.88
C VAL A 300 -27.25 -7.82 -26.39
N GLU A 301 -26.52 -8.22 -27.44
CA GLU A 301 -26.55 -9.57 -28.01
C GLU A 301 -25.99 -10.63 -27.06
N GLU A 302 -25.13 -10.23 -26.10
CA GLU A 302 -24.68 -11.10 -25.01
C GLU A 302 -25.80 -11.38 -23.99
N LEU A 303 -26.67 -10.41 -23.74
CA LEU A 303 -27.81 -10.56 -22.81
C LEU A 303 -28.98 -11.29 -23.46
N LEU A 304 -29.28 -10.97 -24.71
CA LEU A 304 -30.54 -11.31 -25.36
C LEU A 304 -30.30 -11.96 -26.73
N VAL A 305 -31.17 -12.89 -27.13
CA VAL A 305 -31.14 -13.57 -28.43
C VAL A 305 -32.33 -13.07 -29.24
N ASP A 306 -32.05 -12.56 -30.44
CA ASP A 306 -33.07 -12.04 -31.33
C ASP A 306 -34.11 -13.10 -31.73
N GLY A 307 -35.40 -12.77 -31.66
CA GLY A 307 -36.51 -13.65 -31.94
C GLY A 307 -36.79 -14.71 -30.88
N GLU A 308 -35.88 -14.95 -29.91
CA GLU A 308 -36.01 -15.91 -28.82
C GLU A 308 -36.35 -15.23 -27.49
N SER A 309 -35.56 -14.26 -27.05
CA SER A 309 -35.72 -13.55 -25.75
C SER A 309 -35.95 -12.03 -25.90
N ALA A 310 -35.80 -11.50 -27.10
CA ALA A 310 -36.06 -10.10 -27.43
C ALA A 310 -36.27 -9.91 -28.93
N LEU A 311 -36.65 -8.71 -29.34
CA LEU A 311 -36.54 -8.28 -30.72
C LEU A 311 -35.39 -7.28 -30.80
N LEU A 312 -34.33 -7.62 -31.50
CA LEU A 312 -33.16 -6.77 -31.68
C LEU A 312 -33.28 -6.01 -33.02
N VAL A 313 -33.25 -4.69 -32.96
CA VAL A 313 -33.52 -3.83 -34.08
C VAL A 313 -32.32 -2.96 -34.46
N ALA A 314 -32.27 -2.56 -35.74
CA ALA A 314 -31.42 -1.46 -36.18
C ALA A 314 -31.91 -0.12 -35.58
N ASN A 315 -31.04 0.87 -35.43
CA ASN A 315 -31.40 2.20 -34.94
C ASN A 315 -32.08 3.03 -36.02
N GLU A 316 -33.19 2.51 -36.51
CA GLU A 316 -34.06 3.14 -37.54
C GLU A 316 -35.50 3.18 -37.05
N PRO A 317 -36.21 4.33 -37.16
CA PRO A 317 -37.57 4.48 -36.66
C PRO A 317 -38.54 3.40 -37.16
N LEU A 318 -38.42 3.02 -38.44
CA LEU A 318 -39.29 2.00 -39.05
C LEU A 318 -39.03 0.59 -38.45
N ALA A 319 -37.78 0.21 -38.23
CA ALA A 319 -37.43 -1.09 -37.62
C ALA A 319 -37.98 -1.18 -36.19
N VAL A 320 -37.84 -0.11 -35.40
CA VAL A 320 -38.40 0.00 -34.06
C VAL A 320 -39.90 -0.08 -34.06
N GLN A 321 -40.55 0.65 -34.96
CA GLN A 321 -42.02 0.66 -35.16
C GLN A 321 -42.52 -0.77 -35.45
N GLN A 322 -41.92 -1.47 -36.40
CA GLN A 322 -42.34 -2.85 -36.78
C GLN A 322 -42.19 -3.82 -35.60
N ALA A 323 -41.10 -3.75 -34.83
CA ALA A 323 -40.90 -4.56 -33.67
C ALA A 323 -41.94 -4.29 -32.58
N LEU A 324 -42.23 -3.01 -32.30
CA LEU A 324 -43.25 -2.63 -31.33
C LEU A 324 -44.64 -3.06 -31.78
N GLN A 325 -44.98 -2.88 -33.05
CA GLN A 325 -46.27 -3.31 -33.62
C GLN A 325 -46.48 -4.80 -33.38
N ARG A 326 -45.52 -5.65 -33.69
CA ARG A 326 -45.56 -7.09 -33.44
C ARG A 326 -45.85 -7.41 -31.97
N LEU A 327 -45.16 -6.72 -31.06
CA LEU A 327 -45.37 -6.96 -29.62
C LEU A 327 -46.68 -6.40 -29.10
N LEU A 328 -47.23 -5.35 -29.69
CA LEU A 328 -48.50 -4.78 -29.31
C LEU A 328 -49.69 -5.68 -29.77
N THR A 329 -49.60 -6.27 -30.97
CA THR A 329 -50.67 -7.05 -31.58
C THR A 329 -50.60 -8.56 -31.26
N ASP A 330 -49.44 -9.13 -31.07
CA ASP A 330 -49.24 -10.55 -30.80
C ASP A 330 -48.95 -10.82 -29.31
N ALA A 331 -49.95 -11.21 -28.56
CA ALA A 331 -49.82 -11.56 -27.12
C ALA A 331 -49.02 -12.83 -26.88
N ALA A 332 -49.08 -13.81 -27.79
CA ALA A 332 -48.35 -15.07 -27.65
C ALA A 332 -46.86 -14.86 -27.85
N LEU A 333 -46.45 -14.09 -28.85
CA LEU A 333 -45.08 -13.66 -29.06
C LEU A 333 -44.55 -12.87 -27.85
N ARG A 334 -45.31 -11.90 -27.37
CA ARG A 334 -44.95 -11.10 -26.21
C ARG A 334 -44.68 -11.94 -24.97
N GLN A 335 -45.58 -12.90 -24.65
CA GLN A 335 -45.41 -13.76 -23.51
C GLN A 335 -44.23 -14.75 -23.66
N ARG A 336 -44.01 -15.27 -24.87
CA ARG A 336 -42.91 -16.16 -25.17
C ARG A 336 -41.56 -15.50 -24.96
N LEU A 337 -41.38 -14.31 -25.53
CA LEU A 337 -40.14 -13.53 -25.38
C LEU A 337 -39.92 -13.13 -23.93
N ALA A 338 -40.95 -12.69 -23.21
CA ALA A 338 -40.88 -12.30 -21.81
C ALA A 338 -40.45 -13.47 -20.91
N ARG A 339 -41.01 -14.68 -21.14
CA ARG A 339 -40.58 -15.87 -20.40
C ARG A 339 -39.14 -16.25 -20.68
N ALA A 340 -38.69 -16.21 -21.92
CA ALA A 340 -37.33 -16.53 -22.29
C ALA A 340 -36.33 -15.50 -21.72
N ALA A 341 -36.67 -14.22 -21.73
CA ALA A 341 -35.87 -13.18 -21.10
C ALA A 341 -35.73 -13.40 -19.58
N ARG A 342 -36.81 -13.73 -18.89
CA ARG A 342 -36.81 -14.07 -17.45
C ARG A 342 -35.94 -15.28 -17.14
N GLN A 343 -36.03 -16.35 -17.91
CA GLN A 343 -35.19 -17.55 -17.74
C GLN A 343 -33.70 -17.22 -17.90
N ARG A 344 -33.32 -16.37 -18.84
CA ARG A 344 -31.94 -15.93 -19.03
C ARG A 344 -31.44 -15.11 -17.83
N TYR A 345 -32.30 -14.25 -17.26
CA TYR A 345 -31.97 -13.54 -16.01
C TYR A 345 -31.70 -14.52 -14.88
N GLU A 346 -32.59 -15.47 -14.64
CA GLU A 346 -32.47 -16.48 -13.57
C GLU A 346 -31.22 -17.34 -13.71
N ALA A 347 -30.82 -17.65 -14.95
CA ALA A 347 -29.65 -18.49 -15.22
C ALA A 347 -28.29 -17.74 -15.05
N ARG A 348 -28.22 -16.42 -15.30
CA ARG A 348 -26.93 -15.74 -15.48
C ARG A 348 -26.77 -14.42 -14.71
N HIS A 349 -27.84 -13.80 -14.24
CA HIS A 349 -27.81 -12.43 -13.73
C HIS A 349 -28.28 -12.30 -12.27
N ARG A 350 -28.21 -13.39 -11.52
CA ARG A 350 -28.44 -13.38 -10.08
C ARG A 350 -27.14 -13.00 -9.34
N PRO A 351 -27.24 -12.26 -8.21
CA PRO A 351 -26.07 -11.71 -7.51
C PRO A 351 -25.08 -12.75 -6.99
N ASP A 352 -25.56 -13.94 -6.62
CA ASP A 352 -24.72 -14.95 -5.99
C ASP A 352 -23.53 -15.36 -6.86
N ALA A 353 -23.76 -15.60 -8.17
CA ALA A 353 -22.72 -15.97 -9.12
C ALA A 353 -21.72 -14.81 -9.35
N MET A 354 -22.22 -13.59 -9.50
CA MET A 354 -21.37 -12.40 -9.62
C MET A 354 -20.52 -12.21 -8.36
N ALA A 355 -21.12 -12.30 -7.18
CA ALA A 355 -20.45 -12.14 -5.91
C ALA A 355 -19.34 -13.16 -5.70
N ALA A 356 -19.58 -14.43 -6.00
CA ALA A 356 -18.58 -15.49 -5.89
C ALA A 356 -17.37 -15.22 -6.80
N GLN A 357 -17.59 -14.80 -8.05
CA GLN A 357 -16.53 -14.48 -8.99
C GLN A 357 -15.74 -13.21 -8.56
N VAL A 358 -16.44 -12.18 -8.09
CA VAL A 358 -15.78 -10.96 -7.60
C VAL A 358 -14.98 -11.25 -6.32
N LEU A 359 -15.52 -12.07 -5.42
CA LEU A 359 -14.79 -12.49 -4.21
C LEU A 359 -13.49 -13.22 -4.56
N GLN A 360 -13.52 -14.11 -5.56
CA GLN A 360 -12.32 -14.76 -6.07
C GLN A 360 -11.29 -13.71 -6.57
N VAL A 361 -11.72 -12.74 -7.37
CA VAL A 361 -10.85 -11.65 -7.84
C VAL A 361 -10.26 -10.87 -6.66
N TYR A 362 -11.05 -10.58 -5.62
CA TYR A 362 -10.58 -9.88 -4.43
C TYR A 362 -9.56 -10.68 -3.63
N GLN A 363 -9.71 -12.00 -3.54
CA GLN A 363 -8.76 -12.88 -2.86
C GLN A 363 -7.43 -12.97 -3.62
N GLU A 364 -7.47 -12.94 -4.94
CA GLU A 364 -6.29 -13.04 -5.80
C GLU A 364 -5.55 -11.69 -5.94
N ALA A 365 -6.27 -10.57 -6.03
CA ALA A 365 -5.69 -9.27 -6.34
C ALA A 365 -4.55 -8.82 -5.40
N PRO A 366 -4.63 -9.01 -4.07
CA PRO A 366 -3.53 -8.66 -3.17
C PRO A 366 -2.25 -9.48 -3.40
N LEU A 367 -2.36 -10.64 -4.05
CA LEU A 367 -1.26 -11.55 -4.31
C LEU A 367 -0.57 -11.28 -5.65
N LEU A 368 -1.20 -10.51 -6.52
CA LEU A 368 -0.67 -10.21 -7.85
C LEU A 368 0.27 -9.00 -7.81
N PRO A 369 1.36 -9.03 -8.59
CA PRO A 369 2.26 -7.88 -8.67
C PRO A 369 1.57 -6.69 -9.32
N VAL A 370 1.68 -5.51 -8.69
CA VAL A 370 1.39 -4.24 -9.35
C VAL A 370 2.51 -3.98 -10.34
N ALA A 371 2.22 -3.98 -11.63
CA ALA A 371 3.24 -3.84 -12.66
C ALA A 371 4.05 -2.55 -12.51
N THR A 372 5.35 -2.65 -12.78
CA THR A 372 6.27 -1.50 -12.78
C THR A 372 6.56 -1.11 -14.22
N TRP A 373 6.57 0.20 -14.50
CA TRP A 373 7.07 0.73 -15.77
C TRP A 373 8.61 0.63 -15.83
N PRO A 374 9.26 0.33 -16.97
CA PRO A 374 8.69 0.16 -18.31
C PRO A 374 8.06 -1.22 -18.52
N MET A 375 7.08 -1.26 -19.43
CA MET A 375 6.40 -2.48 -19.85
C MET A 375 7.43 -3.49 -20.38
N THR A 376 7.60 -4.61 -19.67
CA THR A 376 8.29 -5.74 -20.26
C THR A 376 7.33 -6.42 -21.21
N LEU A 377 7.60 -6.34 -22.49
CA LEU A 377 7.02 -7.22 -23.50
C LEU A 377 7.07 -8.68 -23.02
N PRO A 378 6.07 -9.52 -23.30
CA PRO A 378 5.99 -10.87 -22.79
C PRO A 378 7.20 -11.69 -23.25
N ARG A 379 8.22 -11.79 -22.41
CA ARG A 379 9.32 -12.73 -22.57
C ARG A 379 9.09 -13.93 -21.66
N ARG A 380 9.29 -15.11 -22.25
CA ARG A 380 9.13 -16.44 -21.71
C ARG A 380 9.46 -16.58 -20.21
N HIS A 381 8.53 -17.18 -19.50
CA HIS A 381 8.26 -17.16 -18.07
C HIS A 381 9.32 -17.70 -17.08
N GLN A 382 10.45 -18.24 -17.52
CA GLN A 382 11.40 -18.92 -16.62
C GLN A 382 12.52 -18.06 -16.02
N ALA A 383 12.76 -16.86 -16.54
CA ALA A 383 13.80 -15.96 -16.02
C ALA A 383 13.27 -14.89 -15.03
N ALA A 384 11.95 -14.84 -14.75
CA ALA A 384 11.31 -13.68 -14.13
C ALA A 384 11.54 -13.57 -12.62
N LEU A 385 11.70 -14.66 -11.90
CA LEU A 385 11.68 -14.68 -10.44
C LEU A 385 13.05 -14.49 -9.78
N ALA A 386 14.12 -15.00 -10.37
CA ALA A 386 15.49 -14.62 -9.98
C ALA A 386 15.78 -13.15 -10.30
N SER A 387 15.05 -12.61 -11.30
CA SER A 387 15.24 -11.27 -11.83
C SER A 387 14.57 -10.16 -11.01
N GLU A 388 13.61 -10.42 -10.12
CA GLU A 388 12.94 -9.31 -9.42
C GLU A 388 13.80 -8.74 -8.28
N ARG A 389 14.55 -9.58 -7.58
CA ARG A 389 15.58 -9.11 -6.63
C ARG A 389 16.78 -8.52 -7.33
N ALA A 390 17.28 -9.20 -8.37
CA ALA A 390 18.37 -8.68 -9.18
C ALA A 390 17.93 -7.39 -9.88
N ARG A 391 16.72 -7.30 -10.43
CA ARG A 391 16.15 -6.07 -11.01
C ARG A 391 16.00 -4.96 -9.98
N HIS A 392 15.57 -5.27 -8.75
CA HIS A 392 15.44 -4.26 -7.71
C HIS A 392 16.80 -3.74 -7.26
N GLN A 393 17.78 -4.61 -7.10
CA GLN A 393 19.18 -4.24 -6.82
C GLN A 393 19.81 -3.50 -8.00
N HIS A 394 19.60 -3.94 -9.23
CA HIS A 394 20.08 -3.25 -10.44
C HIS A 394 19.42 -1.89 -10.64
N SER A 395 18.12 -1.76 -10.36
CA SER A 395 17.44 -0.45 -10.44
C SER A 395 17.92 0.53 -9.39
N GLN A 396 18.25 0.06 -8.19
CA GLN A 396 18.83 0.87 -7.12
C GLN A 396 20.25 1.31 -7.46
N LEU A 397 21.07 0.39 -7.98
CA LEU A 397 22.43 0.69 -8.43
C LEU A 397 22.41 1.67 -9.61
N LEU A 398 21.54 1.43 -10.61
CA LEU A 398 21.39 2.31 -11.76
C LEU A 398 20.91 3.72 -11.32
N TRP A 399 19.99 3.80 -10.39
CA TRP A 399 19.52 5.06 -9.80
C TRP A 399 20.66 5.80 -9.11
N ALA A 400 21.47 5.10 -8.32
CA ALA A 400 22.62 5.67 -7.64
C ALA A 400 23.69 6.17 -8.65
N LEU A 401 23.98 5.37 -9.67
CA LEU A 401 24.93 5.74 -10.73
C LEU A 401 24.44 6.94 -11.55
N LEU A 402 23.17 6.95 -11.95
CA LEU A 402 22.59 8.09 -12.67
C LEU A 402 22.61 9.36 -11.81
N GLY A 403 22.26 9.27 -10.52
CA GLY A 403 22.32 10.39 -9.59
C GLY A 403 23.73 10.93 -9.45
N THR A 404 24.72 10.05 -9.31
CA THR A 404 26.14 10.42 -9.21
C THR A 404 26.61 11.11 -10.50
N SER A 405 26.25 10.58 -11.66
CA SER A 405 26.64 11.17 -12.96
C SER A 405 25.98 12.52 -13.18
N CYS A 406 24.70 12.68 -12.86
CA CYS A 406 23.98 13.97 -12.94
C CYS A 406 24.60 15.02 -12.01
N LEU A 407 25.03 14.61 -10.82
CA LEU A 407 25.67 15.51 -9.85
C LEU A 407 27.08 15.91 -10.27
N ALA A 408 27.86 14.98 -10.82
CA ALA A 408 29.16 15.30 -11.38
C ALA A 408 29.03 16.27 -12.56
N LEU A 409 28.03 16.09 -13.42
CA LEU A 409 27.71 17.00 -14.52
C LEU A 409 27.25 18.37 -13.98
N ALA A 410 26.38 18.41 -12.99
CA ALA A 410 25.93 19.66 -12.37
C ALA A 410 27.11 20.42 -11.73
N TRP A 411 28.04 19.71 -11.11
CA TRP A 411 29.27 20.27 -10.58
C TRP A 411 30.14 20.88 -11.68
N ALA A 412 30.38 20.13 -12.76
CA ALA A 412 31.16 20.60 -13.91
C ALA A 412 30.53 21.83 -14.57
N LEU A 413 29.21 21.85 -14.73
CA LEU A 413 28.45 23.01 -15.22
C LEU A 413 28.54 24.22 -14.27
N GLY A 414 28.49 24.00 -12.96
CA GLY A 414 28.61 25.02 -11.94
C GLY A 414 30.00 25.69 -11.96
N LEU A 415 31.05 24.92 -12.18
CA LEU A 415 32.41 25.45 -12.34
C LEU A 415 32.59 26.22 -13.66
N TRP A 416 32.05 25.71 -14.76
CA TRP A 416 32.04 26.36 -16.06
C TRP A 416 31.33 27.72 -16.02
N TRP A 417 30.14 27.76 -15.40
CA TRP A 417 29.37 29.01 -15.21
C TRP A 417 30.18 30.13 -14.49
N ARG A 418 31.14 29.74 -13.67
CA ARG A 418 32.00 30.67 -12.91
C ARG A 418 33.31 31.04 -13.63
N GLU A 419 33.35 31.01 -14.93
CA GLU A 419 34.52 31.39 -15.78
C GLU A 419 35.74 30.46 -15.68
N LEU A 420 35.61 29.30 -15.04
CA LEU A 420 36.71 28.34 -14.93
C LEU A 420 36.95 27.52 -16.20
N GLY A 421 36.04 27.61 -17.17
CA GLY A 421 36.13 26.93 -18.46
C GLY A 421 36.14 25.38 -18.39
N TRP A 422 35.72 24.71 -19.44
CA TRP A 422 35.71 23.25 -19.51
C TRP A 422 37.09 22.61 -19.49
N VAL A 423 38.12 23.36 -19.94
CA VAL A 423 39.49 22.85 -20.08
C VAL A 423 40.18 22.66 -18.73
N THR A 424 39.68 23.28 -17.67
CA THR A 424 40.27 23.23 -16.31
C THR A 424 39.59 22.21 -15.42
N VAL A 425 38.47 21.60 -15.87
CA VAL A 425 37.72 20.63 -15.08
C VAL A 425 38.05 19.20 -15.53
N ASP A 426 38.82 18.49 -14.71
CA ASP A 426 39.01 17.04 -14.92
C ASP A 426 37.74 16.29 -14.52
N PHE A 427 36.88 16.02 -15.52
CA PHE A 427 35.61 15.37 -15.32
C PHE A 427 35.78 13.98 -14.70
N SER A 428 36.83 13.25 -15.05
CA SER A 428 37.08 11.90 -14.52
C SER A 428 37.40 11.92 -13.03
N ARG A 429 38.22 12.83 -12.56
CA ARG A 429 38.56 13.02 -11.15
C ARG A 429 37.34 13.54 -10.39
N THR A 430 36.55 14.43 -10.97
CA THR A 430 35.32 14.97 -10.36
C THR A 430 34.29 13.83 -10.16
N VAL A 431 34.08 13.00 -11.17
CA VAL A 431 33.21 11.82 -11.09
C VAL A 431 33.72 10.86 -10.01
N LEU A 432 35.01 10.57 -9.98
CA LEU A 432 35.62 9.67 -8.99
C LEU A 432 35.47 10.22 -7.56
N ALA A 433 35.68 11.52 -7.37
CA ALA A 433 35.52 12.18 -6.06
C ALA A 433 34.07 12.14 -5.55
N CYS A 434 33.08 12.18 -6.45
CA CYS A 434 31.66 12.08 -6.10
C CYS A 434 31.21 10.62 -5.97
N LEU A 435 31.74 9.71 -6.80
CA LEU A 435 31.25 8.33 -6.91
C LEU A 435 31.31 7.59 -5.56
N LEU A 436 32.43 7.67 -4.86
CA LEU A 436 32.59 6.94 -3.61
C LEU A 436 31.63 7.40 -2.51
N PRO A 437 31.53 8.70 -2.19
CA PRO A 437 30.59 9.20 -1.19
C PRO A 437 29.12 8.84 -1.52
N TYR A 438 28.73 8.97 -2.77
CA TYR A 438 27.36 8.69 -3.20
C TYR A 438 27.08 7.19 -3.25
N ALA A 439 28.05 6.36 -3.64
CA ALA A 439 27.92 4.91 -3.61
C ALA A 439 27.76 4.40 -2.16
N VAL A 440 28.51 4.96 -1.21
CA VAL A 440 28.37 4.66 0.22
C VAL A 440 26.99 5.08 0.73
N ALA A 441 26.53 6.29 0.41
CA ALA A 441 25.21 6.78 0.80
C ALA A 441 24.10 5.91 0.21
N ALA A 442 24.18 5.58 -1.07
CA ALA A 442 23.23 4.72 -1.75
C ALA A 442 23.23 3.30 -1.13
N HIS A 443 24.40 2.74 -0.86
CA HIS A 443 24.52 1.43 -0.23
C HIS A 443 23.87 1.42 1.15
N LEU A 444 24.15 2.41 1.98
CA LEU A 444 23.58 2.54 3.32
C LEU A 444 22.06 2.71 3.27
N LEU A 445 21.59 3.60 2.42
CA LEU A 445 20.15 3.88 2.29
C LEU A 445 19.38 2.68 1.75
N TYR A 446 19.89 2.04 0.71
CA TYR A 446 19.15 1.01 -0.01
C TYR A 446 19.30 -0.39 0.59
N ARG A 447 20.35 -0.63 1.36
CA ARG A 447 20.55 -1.86 2.10
C ARG A 447 19.95 -1.87 3.52
N GLY A 448 19.48 -0.73 4.00
CA GLY A 448 18.83 -0.57 5.32
C GLY A 448 17.47 -1.28 5.45
N ALA A 449 17.20 -2.29 4.62
CA ALA A 449 15.99 -3.10 4.68
C ALA A 449 15.83 -3.91 5.97
N HIS A 450 16.91 -4.08 6.73
CA HIS A 450 16.92 -4.79 8.01
C HIS A 450 16.59 -3.88 9.22
N LEU A 451 16.53 -2.58 9.03
CA LEU A 451 16.17 -1.65 10.11
C LEU A 451 14.68 -1.69 10.40
N PRO A 452 14.29 -1.48 11.66
CA PRO A 452 12.89 -1.30 12.02
C PRO A 452 12.27 -0.24 11.11
N ALA A 453 11.08 -0.51 10.66
CA ALA A 453 10.48 0.30 9.61
C ALA A 453 10.24 1.77 10.05
N ALA A 454 10.11 2.05 11.36
CA ALA A 454 10.01 3.39 11.92
C ALA A 454 11.29 4.23 11.71
N GLU A 455 12.44 3.56 11.63
CA GLU A 455 13.74 4.18 11.64
C GLU A 455 14.32 4.49 10.25
N ARG A 456 13.69 3.98 9.19
CA ARG A 456 14.17 4.15 7.81
C ARG A 456 14.20 5.61 7.35
N SER A 457 13.29 6.45 7.83
CA SER A 457 13.28 7.89 7.52
C SER A 457 14.46 8.64 8.18
N GLY A 458 14.85 8.24 9.39
CA GLY A 458 16.05 8.75 10.05
C GLY A 458 17.33 8.38 9.32
N LEU A 459 17.39 7.17 8.76
CA LEU A 459 18.51 6.72 7.95
C LEU A 459 18.72 7.60 6.70
N LEU A 460 17.65 8.08 6.07
CA LEU A 460 17.75 8.97 4.93
C LEU A 460 18.54 10.23 5.28
N LEU A 461 18.25 10.83 6.42
CA LEU A 461 18.95 12.05 6.86
C LEU A 461 20.44 11.80 7.11
N VAL A 462 20.78 10.69 7.76
CA VAL A 462 22.16 10.32 8.09
C VAL A 462 22.96 9.96 6.83
N THR A 463 22.36 9.22 5.91
CA THR A 463 23.05 8.81 4.69
C THR A 463 23.29 9.96 3.73
N THR A 464 22.42 10.97 3.71
CA THR A 464 22.66 12.19 2.92
C THR A 464 23.73 13.09 3.52
N ALA A 465 24.07 12.96 4.80
CA ALA A 465 25.20 13.65 5.40
C ALA A 465 26.57 13.09 4.96
N ALA A 466 26.66 11.82 4.62
CA ALA A 466 27.90 11.18 4.19
C ALA A 466 28.51 11.84 2.93
N PRO A 467 27.78 12.11 1.85
CA PRO A 467 28.28 12.84 0.69
C PRO A 467 28.74 14.27 1.05
N PHE A 468 28.05 14.95 1.97
CA PHE A 468 28.42 16.30 2.40
C PHE A 468 29.79 16.35 3.07
N VAL A 469 30.14 15.34 3.85
CA VAL A 469 31.42 15.25 4.55
C VAL A 469 32.52 14.66 3.67
N LEU A 470 32.21 13.61 2.92
CA LEU A 470 33.21 12.82 2.17
C LEU A 470 33.56 13.45 0.81
N THR A 471 32.66 14.20 0.18
CA THR A 471 32.93 14.81 -1.12
C THR A 471 34.02 15.89 -1.06
N PRO A 472 34.04 16.84 -0.09
CA PRO A 472 35.13 17.79 0.08
C PRO A 472 36.48 17.09 0.29
N LEU A 473 36.50 16.00 1.07
CA LEU A 473 37.72 15.23 1.29
C LEU A 473 38.20 14.56 -0.01
N GLY A 474 37.26 13.99 -0.80
CA GLY A 474 37.57 13.44 -2.12
C GLY A 474 38.13 14.47 -3.09
N PHE A 475 37.58 15.67 -3.11
CA PHE A 475 38.07 16.78 -3.92
C PHE A 475 39.47 17.25 -3.48
N ALA A 476 39.70 17.34 -2.17
CA ALA A 476 41.01 17.67 -1.63
C ALA A 476 42.08 16.63 -2.00
N LEU A 477 41.74 15.31 -1.83
CA LEU A 477 42.66 14.23 -2.15
C LEU A 477 42.98 14.10 -3.65
N LEU A 478 42.00 14.36 -4.52
CA LEU A 478 42.16 14.30 -5.96
C LEU A 478 42.52 15.63 -6.61
N GLN A 479 42.75 16.64 -5.78
CA GLN A 479 43.10 18.02 -6.21
C GLN A 479 42.06 18.61 -7.19
N VAL A 480 40.78 18.32 -6.99
CA VAL A 480 39.71 18.88 -7.80
C VAL A 480 39.31 20.25 -7.25
N PRO A 481 39.28 21.29 -8.10
CA PRO A 481 38.87 22.63 -7.65
C PRO A 481 37.40 22.62 -7.20
N TYR A 482 37.07 23.27 -6.09
CA TYR A 482 35.71 23.33 -5.58
C TYR A 482 35.27 24.74 -5.22
N SER A 483 33.94 24.94 -5.33
CA SER A 483 33.28 26.18 -4.90
C SER A 483 32.29 25.85 -3.80
N ARG A 484 32.24 26.66 -2.74
CA ARG A 484 31.31 26.47 -1.60
C ARG A 484 29.83 26.44 -2.05
N SER A 485 29.47 27.37 -2.97
CA SER A 485 28.11 27.44 -3.48
C SER A 485 27.74 26.23 -4.36
N ALA A 486 28.67 25.76 -5.20
CA ALA A 486 28.50 24.56 -6.00
C ALA A 486 28.38 23.31 -5.12
N LEU A 487 29.16 23.20 -4.05
CA LEU A 487 29.07 22.13 -3.07
C LEU A 487 27.69 22.09 -2.39
N LEU A 488 27.17 23.23 -1.95
CA LEU A 488 25.86 23.34 -1.33
C LEU A 488 24.73 22.95 -2.32
N LEU A 489 24.83 23.41 -3.57
CA LEU A 489 23.87 23.05 -4.61
C LEU A 489 23.89 21.55 -4.90
N CYS A 490 25.08 20.97 -5.06
CA CYS A 490 25.25 19.52 -5.27
C CYS A 490 24.69 18.72 -4.09
N TYR A 491 24.91 19.17 -2.86
CA TYR A 491 24.34 18.53 -1.68
C TYR A 491 22.81 18.59 -1.67
N ALA A 492 22.22 19.73 -1.98
CA ALA A 492 20.76 19.87 -2.08
C ALA A 492 20.17 18.97 -3.15
N LEU A 493 20.76 18.94 -4.34
CA LEU A 493 20.35 18.07 -5.45
C LEU A 493 20.51 16.61 -5.10
N THR A 494 21.60 16.24 -4.43
CA THR A 494 21.82 14.85 -3.97
C THR A 494 20.77 14.44 -2.96
N THR A 495 20.53 15.27 -1.96
CA THR A 495 19.52 15.01 -0.93
C THR A 495 18.14 14.82 -1.56
N PHE A 496 17.78 15.70 -2.49
CA PHE A 496 16.53 15.59 -3.25
C PHE A 496 16.48 14.29 -4.08
N TRP A 497 17.56 13.93 -4.77
CA TRP A 497 17.63 12.72 -5.57
C TRP A 497 17.51 11.45 -4.72
N PHE A 498 18.23 11.36 -3.62
CA PHE A 498 18.12 10.24 -2.70
C PHE A 498 16.75 10.18 -2.02
N TRP A 499 16.17 11.34 -1.69
CA TRP A 499 14.82 11.40 -1.15
C TRP A 499 13.79 10.91 -2.17
N LEU A 500 13.92 11.30 -3.43
CA LEU A 500 13.06 10.83 -4.52
C LEU A 500 13.25 9.32 -4.75
N GLY A 501 14.50 8.84 -4.76
CA GLY A 501 14.81 7.40 -4.85
C GLY A 501 14.28 6.60 -3.67
N TYR A 502 14.35 7.14 -2.46
CA TYR A 502 13.75 6.56 -1.27
C TYR A 502 12.24 6.43 -1.42
N LEU A 503 11.56 7.49 -1.81
CA LEU A 503 10.11 7.46 -2.04
C LEU A 503 9.70 6.47 -3.14
N TRP A 504 10.47 6.37 -4.20
CA TRP A 504 10.14 5.52 -5.34
C TRP A 504 10.54 4.05 -5.18
N LEU A 505 11.70 3.79 -4.56
CA LEU A 505 12.31 2.46 -4.53
C LEU A 505 12.16 1.78 -3.17
N ILE A 506 12.09 2.54 -2.07
CA ILE A 506 12.21 2.02 -0.71
C ILE A 506 11.04 2.42 0.18
N ALA A 507 10.33 3.52 -0.13
CA ALA A 507 9.23 4.02 0.69
C ALA A 507 8.38 2.85 1.22
N PRO A 508 7.97 2.88 2.50
CA PRO A 508 7.55 1.70 3.23
C PRO A 508 6.38 0.99 2.54
N ARG A 509 6.75 -0.01 1.78
CA ARG A 509 5.78 -0.94 1.22
C ARG A 509 5.25 -1.74 2.38
N ALA A 510 3.94 -1.84 2.49
CA ALA A 510 3.34 -2.74 3.44
C ALA A 510 3.92 -4.15 3.20
N LEU A 511 4.49 -4.75 4.24
CA LEU A 511 4.99 -6.11 4.19
C LEU A 511 3.79 -7.03 3.99
N ARG A 512 3.67 -7.63 2.81
CA ARG A 512 2.58 -8.57 2.50
C ARG A 512 3.07 -9.97 2.78
N LEU A 513 2.44 -10.61 3.76
CA LEU A 513 2.73 -11.98 4.15
C LEU A 513 1.53 -12.86 3.93
N LEU A 514 1.76 -13.98 3.27
CA LEU A 514 0.77 -15.03 3.12
C LEU A 514 0.60 -15.80 4.42
N TYR A 515 -0.62 -16.19 4.71
CA TYR A 515 -0.93 -17.20 5.71
C TYR A 515 -2.00 -18.15 5.15
N TRP A 516 -1.98 -19.40 5.59
CA TRP A 516 -2.94 -20.42 5.14
C TRP A 516 -3.76 -21.00 6.28
N HIS A 517 -3.38 -20.69 7.51
CA HIS A 517 -4.08 -21.13 8.71
C HIS A 517 -4.27 -19.94 9.67
N ASP A 518 -5.49 -19.76 10.19
CA ASP A 518 -5.83 -18.62 11.04
C ASP A 518 -5.03 -18.57 12.35
N GLY A 519 -4.53 -19.73 12.81
CA GLY A 519 -3.59 -19.82 13.92
C GLY A 519 -2.33 -18.98 13.74
N GLN A 520 -1.76 -18.96 12.52
CA GLN A 520 -0.55 -18.18 12.19
C GLN A 520 -0.78 -16.67 12.36
N ALA A 521 -1.91 -16.19 11.87
CA ALA A 521 -2.28 -14.77 12.00
C ALA A 521 -2.56 -14.39 13.46
N ARG A 522 -3.23 -15.26 14.23
CA ARG A 522 -3.50 -15.06 15.66
C ARG A 522 -2.21 -15.06 16.47
N GLN A 523 -1.30 -16.00 16.24
CA GLN A 523 0.00 -16.05 16.92
C GLN A 523 0.77 -14.75 16.72
N LEU A 524 0.88 -14.26 15.48
CA LEU A 524 1.55 -12.99 15.19
C LEU A 524 0.86 -11.80 15.89
N GLN A 525 -0.47 -11.76 15.91
CA GLN A 525 -1.22 -10.70 16.59
C GLN A 525 -0.98 -10.72 18.10
N THR A 526 -0.92 -11.92 18.71
CA THR A 526 -0.62 -12.09 20.14
C THR A 526 0.78 -11.60 20.46
N LEU A 527 1.78 -11.98 19.67
CA LEU A 527 3.17 -11.51 19.83
C LEU A 527 3.29 -9.98 19.71
N LEU A 528 2.61 -9.39 18.73
CA LEU A 528 2.58 -7.93 18.56
C LEU A 528 1.89 -7.23 19.73
N ALA A 529 0.87 -7.85 20.32
CA ALA A 529 0.21 -7.34 21.50
C ALA A 529 1.14 -7.36 22.75
N GLN A 530 1.91 -8.43 22.91
CA GLN A 530 2.92 -8.56 23.98
C GLN A 530 4.05 -7.53 23.85
N LEU A 531 4.44 -7.18 22.61
CA LEU A 531 5.48 -6.20 22.34
C LEU A 531 5.01 -4.73 22.55
N GLY A 532 3.72 -4.51 22.76
CA GLY A 532 3.15 -3.24 23.16
C GLY A 532 2.47 -2.44 22.03
N PRO A 533 1.91 -1.26 22.37
CA PRO A 533 1.07 -0.49 21.45
C PRO A 533 1.82 0.06 20.23
N GLU A 534 3.10 0.35 20.36
CA GLU A 534 3.93 0.84 19.24
C GLU A 534 4.14 -0.25 18.18
N ALA A 535 4.38 -1.49 18.59
CA ALA A 535 4.50 -2.64 17.68
C ALA A 535 3.18 -2.90 16.95
N GLN A 536 2.04 -2.79 17.65
CA GLN A 536 0.72 -2.90 17.04
C GLN A 536 0.46 -1.77 16.04
N ALA A 537 0.81 -0.52 16.36
CA ALA A 537 0.67 0.61 15.46
C ALA A 537 1.53 0.45 14.20
N ALA A 538 2.79 0.03 14.37
CA ALA A 538 3.69 -0.27 13.26
C ALA A 538 3.14 -1.40 12.38
N ALA A 539 2.58 -2.44 12.97
CA ALA A 539 1.97 -3.54 12.23
C ALA A 539 0.74 -3.08 11.44
N ARG A 540 -0.16 -2.29 12.02
CA ARG A 540 -1.35 -1.75 11.34
C ARG A 540 -0.97 -0.95 10.10
N GLN A 541 0.09 -0.16 10.16
CA GLN A 541 0.54 0.66 9.04
C GLN A 541 1.30 -0.13 7.96
N ARG A 542 2.03 -1.19 8.34
CA ARG A 542 3.11 -1.76 7.52
C ARG A 542 3.00 -3.25 7.26
N LEU A 543 2.05 -3.94 7.89
CA LEU A 543 1.82 -5.35 7.68
C LEU A 543 0.46 -5.57 7.01
N ARG A 544 0.46 -6.42 5.99
CA ARG A 544 -0.75 -6.94 5.37
C ARG A 544 -0.67 -8.45 5.36
N LEU A 545 -1.56 -9.06 6.11
CA LEU A 545 -1.72 -10.51 6.09
C LEU A 545 -2.72 -10.86 5.00
N VAL A 546 -2.32 -11.72 4.08
CA VAL A 546 -3.14 -12.16 2.96
C VAL A 546 -3.37 -13.66 3.07
N ARG A 547 -4.64 -14.07 3.09
CA ARG A 547 -4.98 -15.48 3.18
C ARG A 547 -4.69 -16.19 1.85
N TRP A 548 -4.15 -17.41 1.92
CA TRP A 548 -4.01 -18.28 0.76
C TRP A 548 -5.41 -18.68 0.25
N PRO A 549 -5.75 -18.41 -1.01
CA PRO A 549 -7.09 -18.70 -1.54
C PRO A 549 -7.41 -20.19 -1.52
N ALA A 550 -8.60 -20.54 -1.08
CA ALA A 550 -9.03 -21.94 -0.95
C ALA A 550 -9.04 -22.69 -2.31
N HIS A 551 -9.39 -22.00 -3.40
CA HIS A 551 -9.38 -22.58 -4.73
C HIS A 551 -7.97 -22.91 -5.24
N TRP A 552 -6.93 -22.18 -4.80
CA TRP A 552 -5.54 -22.55 -5.10
C TRP A 552 -5.06 -23.73 -4.26
N GLN A 553 -5.68 -23.98 -3.09
CA GLN A 553 -5.41 -25.19 -2.32
C GLN A 553 -5.95 -26.43 -3.04
N ALA A 554 -7.14 -26.30 -3.63
CA ALA A 554 -7.78 -27.39 -4.38
C ALA A 554 -7.10 -27.62 -5.74
N GLN A 555 -6.65 -26.56 -6.41
CA GLN A 555 -6.03 -26.61 -7.73
C GLN A 555 -4.76 -25.74 -7.79
N PRO A 556 -3.59 -26.25 -7.37
CA PRO A 556 -2.33 -25.48 -7.34
C PRO A 556 -1.89 -24.93 -8.71
N ALA A 557 -2.34 -25.54 -9.80
CA ALA A 557 -2.08 -25.09 -11.17
C ALA A 557 -2.71 -23.70 -11.47
N LEU A 558 -3.74 -23.30 -10.74
CA LEU A 558 -4.35 -21.96 -10.86
C LEU A 558 -3.53 -20.86 -10.18
N CYS A 559 -2.54 -21.22 -9.38
CA CYS A 559 -1.66 -20.25 -8.76
C CYS A 559 -0.85 -19.51 -9.82
N PRO A 560 -0.90 -18.15 -9.86
CA PRO A 560 -0.16 -17.38 -10.86
C PRO A 560 1.35 -17.60 -10.73
N PRO A 561 2.12 -17.50 -11.82
CA PRO A 561 3.57 -17.73 -11.81
C PRO A 561 4.35 -16.69 -11.00
N ALA A 562 3.75 -15.56 -10.67
CA ALA A 562 4.36 -14.52 -9.84
C ALA A 562 3.39 -14.05 -8.74
N LEU A 563 3.85 -14.08 -7.49
CA LEU A 563 3.12 -13.60 -6.32
C LEU A 563 3.73 -12.29 -5.80
N ALA A 564 2.90 -11.29 -5.56
CA ALA A 564 3.32 -9.99 -5.02
C ALA A 564 3.36 -10.00 -3.49
N VAL A 565 4.01 -11.00 -2.92
CA VAL A 565 4.20 -11.12 -1.48
C VAL A 565 5.69 -11.15 -1.16
N GLN A 566 6.06 -10.57 -0.03
CA GLN A 566 7.46 -10.59 0.44
C GLN A 566 7.81 -11.89 1.15
N GLY A 567 6.79 -12.64 1.58
CA GLY A 567 6.97 -13.91 2.24
C GLY A 567 5.66 -14.56 2.66
N ALA A 568 5.77 -15.66 3.38
CA ALA A 568 4.65 -16.35 4.00
C ALA A 568 4.99 -16.68 5.46
N LEU A 569 3.98 -16.69 6.32
CA LEU A 569 4.16 -17.13 7.71
C LEU A 569 4.36 -18.65 7.71
N SER A 570 5.35 -19.12 8.46
CA SER A 570 5.55 -20.53 8.74
C SER A 570 4.99 -20.87 10.11
N ASP A 571 4.53 -22.12 10.27
CA ASP A 571 4.22 -22.63 11.60
C ASP A 571 5.52 -22.85 12.38
N ALA A 572 5.49 -22.60 13.68
CA ALA A 572 6.61 -22.92 14.56
C ALA A 572 6.93 -24.42 14.47
N PRO A 573 8.22 -24.81 14.52
CA PRO A 573 8.62 -26.20 14.39
C PRO A 573 8.11 -27.12 15.50
N HIS A 574 7.51 -26.59 16.57
CA HIS A 574 7.18 -27.31 17.79
C HIS A 574 5.69 -27.43 18.13
N ASP A 575 4.76 -26.86 17.37
CA ASP A 575 3.36 -26.94 17.74
C ASP A 575 2.61 -28.05 16.97
N THR A 576 2.28 -29.09 17.75
CA THR A 576 1.29 -30.16 17.61
C THR A 576 1.35 -30.99 16.34
N PRO A 577 1.33 -32.32 16.47
CA PRO A 577 1.11 -33.18 15.33
C PRO A 577 -0.26 -32.85 14.72
N ALA A 578 -0.24 -32.30 13.49
CA ALA A 578 -1.45 -32.09 12.73
C ALA A 578 -2.24 -33.40 12.68
N PRO A 579 -3.56 -33.39 12.89
CA PRO A 579 -4.37 -34.58 12.74
C PRO A 579 -4.13 -35.19 11.36
N ALA A 580 -3.95 -36.50 11.33
CA ALA A 580 -3.37 -37.31 10.25
C ALA A 580 -4.29 -37.49 9.03
N THR A 581 -4.98 -36.45 8.57
CA THR A 581 -5.85 -36.51 7.39
C THR A 581 -5.58 -35.32 6.47
N ASP A 582 -6.34 -35.00 5.52
CA ASP A 582 -6.23 -34.02 4.42
C ASP A 582 -5.38 -32.74 4.63
N THR A 583 -5.23 -32.24 5.86
CA THR A 583 -4.48 -31.02 6.18
C THR A 583 -2.96 -31.13 5.98
N ALA A 584 -2.36 -32.29 6.18
CA ALA A 584 -0.91 -32.48 6.01
C ALA A 584 -0.49 -32.53 4.51
N LEU A 585 -1.33 -33.12 3.68
CA LEU A 585 -1.14 -33.15 2.21
C LEU A 585 -1.29 -31.73 1.62
N ASN A 586 -2.28 -31.00 2.06
CA ASN A 586 -2.50 -29.59 1.66
C ASN A 586 -1.33 -28.69 2.09
N ARG A 587 -0.80 -28.87 3.29
CA ARG A 587 0.38 -28.12 3.79
C ARG A 587 1.60 -28.36 2.91
N ARG A 588 1.89 -29.62 2.54
CA ARG A 588 3.02 -29.95 1.64
C ARG A 588 2.85 -29.31 0.27
N ALA A 589 1.65 -29.35 -0.30
CA ALA A 589 1.35 -28.73 -1.60
C ALA A 589 1.56 -27.22 -1.56
N ILE A 590 1.06 -26.54 -0.54
CA ILE A 590 1.25 -25.09 -0.34
C ILE A 590 2.74 -24.76 -0.20
N LEU A 591 3.46 -25.46 0.67
CA LEU A 591 4.89 -25.20 0.88
C LEU A 591 5.71 -25.47 -0.39
N THR A 592 5.34 -26.50 -1.17
CA THR A 592 6.00 -26.77 -2.45
C THR A 592 5.74 -25.64 -3.44
N THR A 593 4.51 -25.18 -3.54
CA THR A 593 4.13 -24.06 -4.41
C THR A 593 4.87 -22.79 -3.98
N LEU A 594 4.90 -22.46 -2.69
CA LEU A 594 5.63 -21.30 -2.18
C LEU A 594 7.13 -21.38 -2.48
N LYS A 595 7.75 -22.55 -2.33
CA LYS A 595 9.17 -22.77 -2.65
C LYS A 595 9.43 -22.61 -4.15
N LEU A 596 8.56 -23.15 -5.00
CA LEU A 596 8.66 -23.01 -6.46
C LEU A 596 8.52 -21.53 -6.89
N HIS A 597 7.74 -20.76 -6.15
CA HIS A 597 7.61 -19.31 -6.34
C HIS A 597 8.69 -18.49 -5.61
N HIS A 598 9.70 -19.12 -5.01
CA HIS A 598 10.76 -18.47 -4.23
C HIS A 598 10.25 -17.54 -3.12
N VAL A 599 9.06 -17.83 -2.56
CA VAL A 599 8.47 -17.08 -1.45
C VAL A 599 9.21 -17.46 -0.16
N ARG A 600 9.73 -16.47 0.55
CA ARG A 600 10.42 -16.69 1.83
C ARG A 600 9.42 -17.06 2.91
N LEU A 601 9.80 -18.00 3.75
CA LEU A 601 9.05 -18.35 4.96
C LEU A 601 9.61 -17.52 6.13
N TYR A 602 8.72 -16.95 6.93
CA TYR A 602 9.05 -16.20 8.14
C TYR A 602 8.28 -16.79 9.32
N SER A 603 8.93 -16.93 10.46
CA SER A 603 8.21 -17.20 11.69
C SER A 603 7.47 -15.94 12.17
N ALA A 604 6.43 -16.11 12.97
CA ALA A 604 5.70 -15.00 13.56
C ALA A 604 6.60 -14.10 14.41
N GLU A 605 7.56 -14.72 15.11
CA GLU A 605 8.58 -14.06 15.92
C GLU A 605 9.50 -13.16 15.09
N ALA A 606 10.01 -13.67 13.97
CA ALA A 606 10.90 -12.91 13.07
C ALA A 606 10.16 -11.68 12.47
N VAL A 607 8.88 -11.82 12.18
CA VAL A 607 8.05 -10.70 11.71
C VAL A 607 7.82 -9.68 12.83
N ALA A 608 7.50 -10.14 14.02
CA ALA A 608 7.28 -9.28 15.19
C ALA A 608 8.57 -8.51 15.55
N GLU A 609 9.71 -9.19 15.50
CA GLU A 609 11.04 -8.60 15.71
C GLU A 609 11.35 -7.51 14.67
N ALA A 610 11.14 -7.79 13.38
CA ALA A 610 11.40 -6.83 12.30
C ALA A 610 10.50 -5.59 12.35
N LEU A 611 9.29 -5.71 12.91
CA LEU A 611 8.36 -4.59 13.04
C LEU A 611 8.62 -3.73 14.28
N SER A 612 9.02 -4.36 15.38
CA SER A 612 9.21 -3.71 16.68
C SER A 612 10.65 -3.24 16.95
N GLY A 613 11.64 -3.85 16.29
CA GLY A 613 13.07 -3.67 16.62
C GLY A 613 13.44 -4.23 17.98
N ARG A 614 12.71 -5.26 18.45
CA ARG A 614 12.90 -5.96 19.72
C ARG A 614 12.79 -7.45 19.51
N VAL A 615 13.58 -8.23 20.22
CA VAL A 615 13.45 -9.70 20.23
C VAL A 615 12.27 -10.08 21.12
N PRO A 616 11.29 -10.86 20.65
CA PRO A 616 10.20 -11.35 21.49
C PRO A 616 10.70 -12.28 22.61
N GLU A 617 10.01 -12.26 23.75
CA GLU A 617 10.38 -13.05 24.90
C GLU A 617 10.35 -14.57 24.63
N SER A 618 9.44 -15.02 23.78
CA SER A 618 9.36 -16.42 23.33
C SER A 618 10.63 -16.91 22.62
N VAL A 619 11.34 -16.01 21.95
CA VAL A 619 12.62 -16.33 21.29
C VAL A 619 13.75 -16.39 22.31
N LEU A 620 13.69 -15.55 23.33
CA LEU A 620 14.72 -15.48 24.39
C LEU A 620 14.76 -16.72 25.28
N SER A 621 13.65 -17.43 25.37
CA SER A 621 13.55 -18.70 26.10
C SER A 621 14.00 -19.91 25.28
N SER A 622 14.31 -19.73 23.98
CA SER A 622 14.73 -20.81 23.09
C SER A 622 16.21 -21.13 23.28
N GLU A 623 16.54 -22.37 23.63
CA GLU A 623 17.91 -22.86 23.69
C GLU A 623 18.68 -22.84 22.35
N LEU A 624 17.95 -22.70 21.25
CA LEU A 624 18.46 -22.68 19.89
C LEU A 624 18.79 -21.27 19.37
N TRP A 625 18.59 -20.22 20.20
CA TRP A 625 18.91 -18.87 19.77
C TRP A 625 20.43 -18.65 19.72
N GLN A 626 20.97 -18.51 18.52
CA GLN A 626 22.36 -18.19 18.26
C GLN A 626 22.45 -17.02 17.30
N PRO A 627 23.03 -15.88 17.70
CA PRO A 627 23.27 -14.79 16.78
C PRO A 627 24.44 -15.11 15.86
N ASP A 628 24.24 -14.92 14.57
CA ASP A 628 25.32 -14.99 13.59
C ASP A 628 26.27 -13.79 13.82
N GLY A 629 27.49 -14.03 14.20
CA GLY A 629 28.50 -12.98 14.30
C GLY A 629 28.83 -12.38 12.93
N ASN A 630 29.34 -11.14 12.91
CA ASN A 630 29.76 -10.46 11.68
C ASN A 630 31.24 -10.06 11.76
N PRO A 631 32.18 -11.02 11.61
CA PRO A 631 33.62 -10.78 11.83
C PRO A 631 34.20 -9.67 10.93
N ALA A 632 33.69 -9.56 9.69
CA ALA A 632 34.15 -8.52 8.76
C ALA A 632 33.75 -7.12 9.26
N TYR A 633 32.53 -7.00 9.80
CA TYR A 633 32.08 -5.75 10.37
C TYR A 633 32.76 -5.46 11.72
N ASP A 634 33.06 -6.44 12.53
CA ASP A 634 33.73 -6.27 13.81
C ASP A 634 35.10 -5.59 13.65
N LEU A 635 35.86 -6.01 12.63
CA LEU A 635 37.13 -5.37 12.30
C LEU A 635 36.92 -3.91 11.82
N LEU A 636 36.01 -3.70 10.88
CA LEU A 636 35.68 -2.37 10.38
C LEU A 636 35.20 -1.46 11.52
N LYS A 637 34.28 -1.96 12.37
CA LYS A 637 33.78 -1.24 13.52
C LYS A 637 34.89 -0.82 14.47
N ARG A 638 35.84 -1.72 14.74
CA ARG A 638 36.99 -1.41 15.56
C ARG A 638 37.84 -0.29 14.99
N VAL A 639 38.12 -0.31 13.70
CA VAL A 639 38.84 0.76 13.00
C VAL A 639 38.08 2.08 13.10
N LEU A 640 36.76 2.06 12.85
CA LEU A 640 35.93 3.25 12.94
C LEU A 640 35.85 3.82 14.35
N ASP A 641 35.75 2.99 15.38
CA ASP A 641 35.76 3.40 16.79
C ASP A 641 37.07 4.13 17.14
N VAL A 642 38.20 3.54 16.79
CA VAL A 642 39.53 4.14 17.06
C VAL A 642 39.73 5.43 16.29
N MET A 643 39.39 5.44 15.00
CA MET A 643 39.49 6.65 14.16
C MET A 643 38.61 7.79 14.67
N ALA A 644 37.37 7.49 15.06
CA ALA A 644 36.47 8.51 15.59
C ALA A 644 36.99 9.12 16.89
N VAL A 645 37.57 8.31 17.78
CA VAL A 645 38.17 8.81 19.01
C VAL A 645 39.43 9.67 18.71
N LEU A 646 40.29 9.19 17.80
CA LEU A 646 41.51 9.95 17.43
C LEU A 646 41.17 11.29 16.77
N ILE A 647 40.17 11.34 15.89
CA ILE A 647 39.71 12.57 15.24
C ILE A 647 39.13 13.56 16.25
N THR A 648 38.43 13.06 17.26
CA THR A 648 37.84 13.92 18.31
C THR A 648 38.81 14.26 19.43
N LEU A 649 39.97 13.60 19.53
CA LEU A 649 40.93 13.76 20.59
C LEU A 649 41.46 15.20 20.77
N PRO A 650 41.77 15.98 19.71
CA PRO A 650 42.23 17.35 19.85
C PRO A 650 41.23 18.27 20.58
N LEU A 651 39.93 17.95 20.50
CA LEU A 651 38.86 18.70 21.19
C LEU A 651 38.51 18.07 22.53
N SER A 652 38.42 16.74 22.59
CA SER A 652 37.98 16.03 23.78
C SER A 652 39.02 16.00 24.91
N LEU A 653 40.32 16.02 24.58
CA LEU A 653 41.38 16.02 25.57
C LEU A 653 41.48 17.35 26.36
N PRO A 654 41.51 18.52 25.73
CA PRO A 654 41.47 19.80 26.47
C PRO A 654 40.19 19.97 27.30
N LEU A 655 39.05 19.56 26.73
CA LEU A 655 37.78 19.59 27.44
C LEU A 655 37.79 18.65 28.66
N ALA A 656 38.33 17.46 28.51
CA ALA A 656 38.50 16.52 29.62
C ALA A 656 39.42 17.08 30.74
N ALA A 657 40.50 17.78 30.36
CA ALA A 657 41.36 18.46 31.31
C ALA A 657 40.64 19.57 32.09
N LEU A 658 39.83 20.38 31.40
CA LEU A 658 38.99 21.41 32.02
C LEU A 658 37.96 20.80 32.99
N VAL A 659 37.28 19.74 32.57
CA VAL A 659 36.29 19.02 33.41
C VAL A 659 36.99 18.40 34.61
N ALA A 660 38.19 17.82 34.47
CA ALA A 660 38.98 17.24 35.56
C ALA A 660 39.37 18.33 36.59
N LEU A 661 39.80 19.51 36.11
CA LEU A 661 40.11 20.64 36.96
C LEU A 661 38.88 21.14 37.71
N ALA A 662 37.76 21.37 37.00
CA ALA A 662 36.50 21.80 37.57
C ALA A 662 35.99 20.81 38.65
N THR A 663 36.08 19.49 38.37
CA THR A 663 35.68 18.47 39.35
C THR A 663 36.54 18.45 40.61
N ARG A 664 37.84 18.75 40.50
CA ARG A 664 38.71 18.86 41.68
C ARG A 664 38.44 20.13 42.50
N LEU A 665 38.02 21.21 41.86
CA LEU A 665 37.65 22.46 42.53
C LEU A 665 36.28 22.37 43.22
N ASP A 666 35.34 21.56 42.63
CA ASP A 666 33.96 21.41 43.13
C ASP A 666 33.87 20.56 44.43
N SER A 667 34.74 19.57 44.59
CA SER A 667 34.75 18.69 45.76
C SER A 667 36.11 18.02 45.98
N PRO A 668 36.52 17.76 47.24
CA PRO A 668 37.82 17.11 47.54
C PRO A 668 37.85 15.66 47.03
N GLY A 669 39.01 15.22 46.53
CA GLY A 669 39.25 13.87 46.04
C GLY A 669 39.66 13.75 44.58
N PRO A 670 39.85 12.55 44.02
CA PRO A 670 40.28 12.34 42.64
C PRO A 670 39.21 12.79 41.63
N ALA A 671 39.63 13.39 40.52
CA ALA A 671 38.72 13.80 39.48
C ALA A 671 38.04 12.64 38.75
N LEU A 672 38.75 11.52 38.65
CA LEU A 672 38.27 10.28 37.99
C LEU A 672 37.67 9.33 39.03
N PHE A 673 36.53 8.79 38.65
CA PHE A 673 35.89 7.66 39.33
C PHE A 673 36.04 6.42 38.44
N SER A 674 36.39 5.28 39.04
CA SER A 674 36.58 4.03 38.31
C SER A 674 35.75 2.93 38.95
N GLN A 675 35.07 2.14 38.13
CA GLN A 675 34.21 1.06 38.60
C GLN A 675 34.35 -0.19 37.72
N TRP A 676 34.29 -1.37 38.32
CA TRP A 676 34.26 -2.63 37.57
C TRP A 676 32.93 -2.84 36.86
N ARG A 677 33.00 -3.20 35.60
CA ARG A 677 31.85 -3.48 34.73
C ARG A 677 32.09 -4.75 33.95
N THR A 678 30.98 -5.38 33.49
CA THR A 678 31.03 -6.57 32.65
C THR A 678 31.11 -6.13 31.18
N GLY A 679 32.09 -6.68 30.46
CA GLY A 679 32.40 -6.39 29.06
C GLY A 679 32.17 -7.59 28.14
N LEU A 680 32.89 -7.59 27.01
CA LEU A 680 32.85 -8.65 26.01
C LEU A 680 33.10 -10.03 26.61
N HIS A 681 32.21 -10.98 26.23
CA HIS A 681 32.24 -12.38 26.72
C HIS A 681 32.25 -12.49 28.25
N GLY A 682 31.62 -11.57 28.94
CA GLY A 682 31.53 -11.58 30.41
C GLY A 682 32.80 -11.12 31.14
N ARG A 683 33.85 -10.70 30.43
CA ARG A 683 35.13 -10.27 31.04
C ARG A 683 34.95 -8.95 31.76
N ALA A 684 35.39 -8.85 33.00
CA ALA A 684 35.35 -7.61 33.76
C ALA A 684 36.43 -6.63 33.29
N PHE A 685 36.06 -5.37 33.18
CA PHE A 685 36.95 -4.26 32.85
C PHE A 685 36.70 -3.05 33.74
N ARG A 686 37.64 -2.12 33.82
CA ARG A 686 37.57 -0.93 34.64
C ARG A 686 37.05 0.25 33.84
N LEU A 687 35.81 0.66 34.07
CA LEU A 687 35.18 1.79 33.43
C LEU A 687 35.60 3.09 34.12
N HIS A 688 35.96 4.11 33.35
CA HIS A 688 36.40 5.43 33.86
C HIS A 688 35.37 6.50 33.59
N LYS A 689 35.03 7.32 34.61
CA LYS A 689 34.16 8.49 34.51
C LYS A 689 34.72 9.66 35.30
N PHE A 690 34.28 10.87 35.00
CA PHE A 690 34.49 11.98 35.94
C PHE A 690 33.56 11.80 37.15
N ARG A 691 34.08 12.19 38.32
CA ARG A 691 33.29 12.15 39.52
C ARG A 691 32.20 13.21 39.48
N SER A 692 30.94 12.80 39.66
CA SER A 692 29.76 13.68 39.69
C SER A 692 29.03 13.64 41.04
N MET A 693 29.55 12.86 41.99
CA MET A 693 28.99 12.68 43.34
C MET A 693 30.07 12.85 44.40
N ARG A 694 29.69 13.27 45.59
CA ARG A 694 30.60 13.29 46.77
C ARG A 694 30.89 11.89 47.21
N HIS A 695 32.12 11.62 47.64
CA HIS A 695 32.55 10.33 48.17
C HIS A 695 31.89 10.06 49.52
N THR A 696 31.28 8.88 49.69
CA THR A 696 30.76 8.40 50.94
C THR A 696 31.40 7.02 51.25
N GLU A 697 31.75 6.77 52.49
CA GLU A 697 32.46 5.55 52.93
C GLU A 697 31.66 4.23 52.82
N GLN A 698 30.38 4.31 52.43
CA GLN A 698 29.52 3.14 52.25
C GLN A 698 29.34 2.81 50.77
N ASP A 699 30.18 1.96 50.23
CA ASP A 699 30.13 1.46 48.84
C ASP A 699 29.18 0.25 48.69
N THR A 700 27.92 0.35 49.07
CA THR A 700 26.91 -0.63 48.64
C THR A 700 26.43 -0.27 47.24
N PRO A 701 26.37 -1.27 46.30
CA PRO A 701 25.82 -1.01 44.96
C PRO A 701 24.35 -0.62 45.04
N GLN A 702 24.07 0.67 44.87
CA GLN A 702 22.71 1.21 44.83
C GLN A 702 22.47 1.94 43.48
N PHE A 703 21.28 1.81 42.94
CA PHE A 703 20.87 2.65 41.83
C PHE A 703 20.76 4.10 42.31
N ALA A 704 21.47 5.03 41.62
CA ALA A 704 21.33 6.44 41.90
C ALA A 704 19.96 6.94 41.41
N THR A 705 19.19 7.54 42.32
CA THR A 705 17.93 8.19 41.98
C THR A 705 18.17 9.57 41.38
N ALA A 706 17.18 10.13 40.67
CA ALA A 706 17.30 11.44 40.03
C ALA A 706 17.57 12.61 41.02
N GLN A 707 17.20 12.43 42.30
CA GLN A 707 17.35 13.41 43.37
C GLN A 707 18.34 12.93 44.46
N ASP A 708 19.39 12.15 44.08
CA ASP A 708 20.38 11.67 44.99
C ASP A 708 21.15 12.86 45.62
N PRO A 709 21.14 13.06 46.94
CA PRO A 709 21.73 14.20 47.63
C PRO A 709 23.27 14.26 47.51
N ARG A 710 23.89 13.18 47.07
CA ARG A 710 25.31 13.08 46.83
C ARG A 710 25.75 13.83 45.54
N ILE A 711 24.82 14.10 44.63
CA ILE A 711 25.12 14.72 43.35
C ILE A 711 25.49 16.22 43.59
N THR A 712 26.68 16.64 43.14
CA THR A 712 27.07 18.03 43.24
C THR A 712 26.39 18.88 42.14
N ARG A 713 26.36 20.23 42.26
CA ARG A 713 25.84 21.11 41.23
C ARG A 713 26.56 20.93 39.88
N LEU A 714 27.90 20.88 39.94
CA LEU A 714 28.69 20.56 38.75
C LEU A 714 28.42 19.16 38.26
N GLY A 715 28.31 18.19 39.15
CA GLY A 715 27.96 16.78 38.82
C GLY A 715 26.62 16.65 38.09
N ALA A 716 25.60 17.41 38.49
CA ALA A 716 24.32 17.47 37.79
C ALA A 716 24.45 17.99 36.35
N PHE A 717 25.24 19.06 36.15
CA PHE A 717 25.55 19.59 34.82
C PHE A 717 26.33 18.58 33.98
N LEU A 718 27.38 17.95 34.52
CA LEU A 718 28.17 16.94 33.81
C LEU A 718 27.31 15.74 33.38
N ARG A 719 26.41 15.26 34.22
CA ARG A 719 25.48 14.19 33.90
C ARG A 719 24.48 14.60 32.82
N LYS A 720 23.92 15.80 32.92
CA LYS A 720 22.96 16.31 31.91
C LYS A 720 23.62 16.44 30.52
N THR A 721 24.88 16.86 30.48
CA THR A 721 25.66 17.02 29.23
C THR A 721 26.44 15.78 28.81
N ARG A 722 26.40 14.72 29.62
CA ARG A 722 27.17 13.47 29.42
C ARG A 722 28.71 13.70 29.40
N LEU A 723 29.17 14.85 29.85
CA LEU A 723 30.61 15.15 29.91
C LEU A 723 31.32 14.30 30.99
N ASP A 724 30.60 13.78 31.96
CA ASP A 724 31.13 12.81 32.93
C ASP A 724 31.58 11.50 32.26
N GLU A 725 31.15 11.18 31.08
CA GLU A 725 31.49 9.96 30.36
C GLU A 725 32.69 10.08 29.41
N LEU A 726 33.26 11.29 29.23
CA LEU A 726 34.44 11.55 28.38
C LEU A 726 35.63 10.59 28.65
N PRO A 727 35.97 10.23 29.90
CA PRO A 727 37.07 9.30 30.16
C PRO A 727 36.87 7.90 29.59
N GLN A 728 35.62 7.51 29.24
CA GLN A 728 35.33 6.23 28.60
C GLN A 728 35.88 6.14 27.17
N LEU A 729 36.21 7.27 26.51
CA LEU A 729 36.93 7.25 25.24
C LEU A 729 38.28 6.51 25.37
N TRP A 730 38.88 6.53 26.51
CA TRP A 730 40.06 5.72 26.81
C TRP A 730 39.76 4.21 26.82
N ASN A 731 38.63 3.81 27.40
CA ASN A 731 38.18 2.42 27.31
C ASN A 731 37.90 1.97 25.87
N VAL A 732 37.41 2.89 25.03
CA VAL A 732 37.25 2.61 23.60
C VAL A 732 38.61 2.41 22.95
N LEU A 733 39.60 3.28 23.16
CA LEU A 733 40.95 3.14 22.60
C LEU A 733 41.63 1.84 23.06
N ARG A 734 41.45 1.47 24.31
CA ARG A 734 42.00 0.25 24.89
C ARG A 734 41.34 -1.01 24.32
N GLY A 735 40.10 -0.90 23.84
CA GLY A 735 39.32 -2.03 23.27
C GLY A 735 38.43 -2.73 24.27
N ASP A 736 38.28 -2.21 25.48
CA ASP A 736 37.33 -2.68 26.49
C ASP A 736 35.88 -2.36 26.07
N MET A 737 35.71 -1.25 25.33
CA MET A 737 34.43 -0.72 24.87
C MET A 737 34.44 -0.39 23.37
N SER A 738 33.28 -0.18 22.82
CA SER A 738 32.98 0.44 21.52
C SER A 738 32.25 1.77 21.73
N LEU A 739 32.20 2.63 20.74
CA LEU A 739 31.33 3.80 20.79
C LEU A 739 29.85 3.39 20.86
N ILE A 740 29.49 2.34 20.15
CA ILE A 740 28.11 1.85 20.04
C ILE A 740 28.00 0.39 20.45
N GLY A 741 27.11 0.09 21.40
CA GLY A 741 26.88 -1.24 21.92
C GLY A 741 25.97 -1.24 23.16
N PRO A 742 25.63 -2.39 23.72
CA PRO A 742 24.88 -2.47 24.98
C PRO A 742 25.60 -1.75 26.12
N ARG A 743 24.87 -1.03 26.97
CA ARG A 743 25.46 -0.31 28.09
C ARG A 743 26.12 -1.28 29.08
N PRO A 744 27.38 -1.09 29.54
CA PRO A 744 28.03 -1.97 30.51
C PRO A 744 27.40 -1.83 31.89
N GLU A 745 27.02 -2.96 32.52
CA GLU A 745 26.42 -3.00 33.87
C GLU A 745 27.41 -3.53 34.90
N GLN A 746 27.14 -3.27 36.21
CA GLN A 746 27.96 -3.77 37.30
C GLN A 746 27.83 -5.28 37.41
N ALA A 747 28.95 -5.99 37.76
CA ALA A 747 28.96 -7.44 37.83
C ALA A 747 27.89 -7.99 38.79
N ALA A 748 27.64 -7.30 39.91
CA ALA A 748 26.63 -7.72 40.89
C ALA A 748 25.20 -7.70 40.27
N PHE A 749 24.86 -6.67 39.50
CA PHE A 749 23.57 -6.62 38.82
C PHE A 749 23.48 -7.62 37.67
N VAL A 750 24.56 -7.84 36.93
CA VAL A 750 24.61 -8.87 35.89
C VAL A 750 24.33 -10.24 36.46
N ALA A 751 24.91 -10.57 37.61
CA ALA A 751 24.68 -11.84 38.31
C ALA A 751 23.23 -12.01 38.77
N SER A 752 22.62 -10.96 39.33
CA SER A 752 21.22 -10.98 39.74
C SER A 752 20.27 -11.12 38.52
N PHE A 753 20.47 -10.30 37.49
CA PHE A 753 19.62 -10.35 36.30
C PHE A 753 19.78 -11.66 35.53
N ALA A 754 20.97 -12.27 35.50
CA ALA A 754 21.17 -13.57 34.87
C ALA A 754 20.43 -14.72 35.57
N GLN A 755 20.15 -14.59 36.88
CA GLN A 755 19.31 -15.55 37.61
C GLN A 755 17.84 -15.41 37.28
N GLU A 756 17.37 -14.17 37.09
CA GLU A 756 15.96 -13.87 36.80
C GLU A 756 15.63 -13.98 35.30
N ILE A 757 16.60 -13.63 34.42
CA ILE A 757 16.46 -13.60 32.97
C ILE A 757 17.61 -14.44 32.35
N PRO A 758 17.37 -15.70 32.01
CA PRO A 758 18.43 -16.62 31.54
C PRO A 758 19.17 -16.11 30.29
N SER A 759 18.52 -15.36 29.43
CA SER A 759 19.10 -14.78 28.20
C SER A 759 19.93 -13.50 28.45
N TYR A 760 20.00 -12.99 29.69
CA TYR A 760 20.71 -11.74 30.01
C TYR A 760 22.19 -11.76 29.63
N PRO A 761 22.95 -12.86 29.81
CA PRO A 761 24.37 -12.95 29.44
C PRO A 761 24.66 -12.75 27.94
N TYR A 762 23.71 -13.01 27.06
CA TYR A 762 23.91 -12.90 25.60
C TYR A 762 24.16 -11.46 25.11
N ARG A 763 23.80 -10.43 25.88
CA ARG A 763 24.16 -9.05 25.60
C ARG A 763 25.69 -8.80 25.60
N HIS A 764 26.47 -9.67 26.18
CA HIS A 764 27.92 -9.61 26.25
C HIS A 764 28.62 -10.28 25.04
N LEU A 765 27.90 -10.76 24.04
CA LEU A 765 28.44 -11.28 22.79
C LEU A 765 29.08 -10.20 21.91
N VAL A 766 28.77 -8.94 22.17
CA VAL A 766 29.39 -7.78 21.55
C VAL A 766 30.04 -6.88 22.60
N ARG A 767 30.96 -5.98 22.16
CA ARG A 767 31.55 -5.02 23.08
C ARG A 767 30.50 -4.06 23.62
N PRO A 768 30.55 -3.73 24.92
CA PRO A 768 29.68 -2.70 25.47
C PRO A 768 29.99 -1.33 24.88
N GLY A 769 28.96 -0.46 24.78
CA GLY A 769 29.04 0.83 24.14
C GLY A 769 28.86 2.01 25.10
N LEU A 770 29.35 3.18 24.65
CA LEU A 770 28.99 4.48 25.23
C LEU A 770 27.48 4.74 25.04
N THR A 771 27.00 4.51 23.84
CA THR A 771 25.58 4.54 23.50
C THR A 771 25.17 3.25 22.84
N GLY A 772 23.85 2.94 22.80
CA GLY A 772 23.35 1.71 22.26
C GLY A 772 21.88 1.77 21.90
N TRP A 773 21.40 0.74 21.20
CA TRP A 773 20.03 0.69 20.71
C TRP A 773 19.00 0.81 21.85
N ALA A 774 19.17 0.05 22.93
CA ALA A 774 18.30 0.15 24.10
C ALA A 774 18.30 1.56 24.72
N GLN A 775 19.46 2.22 24.77
CA GLN A 775 19.60 3.55 25.37
C GLN A 775 18.86 4.66 24.59
N VAL A 776 18.79 4.53 23.25
CA VAL A 776 18.10 5.52 22.39
C VAL A 776 16.64 5.21 22.17
N GLN A 777 16.16 4.02 22.56
CA GLN A 777 14.76 3.60 22.41
C GLN A 777 14.00 3.63 23.74
N GLN A 778 14.67 3.27 24.83
CA GLN A 778 14.06 3.22 26.16
C GLN A 778 14.93 4.02 27.14
N GLY A 779 14.31 4.80 28.00
CA GLY A 779 15.00 5.53 29.05
C GLY A 779 15.60 4.62 30.13
N TYR A 780 15.68 5.11 31.34
CA TYR A 780 16.23 4.39 32.48
C TYR A 780 15.29 3.26 32.91
N ALA A 781 15.83 2.06 33.13
CA ALA A 781 15.09 0.89 33.66
C ALA A 781 15.26 0.81 35.17
N ALA A 782 14.17 0.80 35.92
CA ALA A 782 14.15 0.76 37.37
C ALA A 782 13.59 -0.57 37.95
N SER A 783 13.03 -1.43 37.09
CA SER A 783 12.47 -2.73 37.49
C SER A 783 13.02 -3.88 36.65
N THR A 784 12.90 -5.12 37.10
CA THR A 784 13.26 -6.32 36.35
C THR A 784 12.52 -6.42 35.03
N GLN A 785 11.25 -6.04 35.03
CA GLN A 785 10.43 -6.05 33.81
C GLN A 785 10.93 -5.02 32.79
N GLU A 786 11.25 -3.80 33.21
CA GLU A 786 11.88 -2.79 32.35
C GLU A 786 13.26 -3.22 31.88
N THR A 787 14.01 -3.96 32.71
CA THR A 787 15.30 -4.55 32.35
C THR A 787 15.14 -5.63 31.29
N ALA A 788 14.10 -6.46 31.33
CA ALA A 788 13.79 -7.44 30.30
C ALA A 788 13.44 -6.74 28.96
N VAL A 789 12.66 -5.68 29.01
CA VAL A 789 12.38 -4.84 27.82
C VAL A 789 13.67 -4.24 27.26
N LYS A 790 14.54 -3.69 28.10
CA LYS A 790 15.84 -3.14 27.70
C LYS A 790 16.72 -4.22 27.05
N LEU A 791 16.74 -5.40 27.64
CA LEU A 791 17.46 -6.56 27.10
C LEU A 791 16.96 -6.93 25.72
N SER A 792 15.65 -6.92 25.48
CA SER A 792 15.10 -7.24 24.17
C SER A 792 15.58 -6.30 23.05
N TYR A 793 15.84 -5.02 23.35
CA TYR A 793 16.49 -4.09 22.45
C TYR A 793 18.01 -4.36 22.31
N ASP A 794 18.70 -4.65 23.42
CA ASP A 794 20.12 -4.97 23.37
C ASP A 794 20.37 -6.23 22.51
N LEU A 795 19.54 -7.26 22.66
CA LEU A 795 19.64 -8.50 21.88
C LEU A 795 19.27 -8.30 20.41
N TYR A 796 18.33 -7.42 20.12
CA TYR A 796 18.07 -7.03 18.73
C TYR A 796 19.33 -6.41 18.10
N TYR A 797 20.02 -5.52 18.83
CA TYR A 797 21.30 -4.98 18.37
C TYR A 797 22.34 -6.08 18.17
N VAL A 798 22.48 -7.02 19.09
CA VAL A 798 23.45 -8.15 19.03
C VAL A 798 23.23 -8.99 17.76
N THR A 799 21.97 -9.19 17.33
CA THR A 799 21.66 -9.98 16.13
C THR A 799 21.78 -9.20 14.82
N HIS A 800 21.59 -7.86 14.85
CA HIS A 800 21.45 -7.05 13.64
C HIS A 800 22.49 -5.93 13.52
N TYR A 801 23.53 -5.92 14.36
CA TYR A 801 24.50 -4.82 14.33
C TYR A 801 25.19 -4.70 12.97
N SER A 802 25.26 -3.47 12.49
CA SER A 802 25.78 -3.10 11.17
C SER A 802 26.13 -1.63 11.13
N LEU A 803 26.91 -1.21 10.13
CA LEU A 803 27.24 0.21 9.95
C LEU A 803 25.99 1.10 9.86
N ALA A 804 24.94 0.65 9.17
CA ALA A 804 23.69 1.41 9.07
C ALA A 804 23.00 1.58 10.42
N MET A 805 22.98 0.52 11.24
CA MET A 805 22.40 0.57 12.58
C MET A 805 23.22 1.44 13.53
N ASP A 806 24.53 1.35 13.46
CA ASP A 806 25.44 2.15 14.27
C ASP A 806 25.29 3.65 13.93
N LEU A 807 25.23 4.01 12.67
CA LEU A 807 24.97 5.39 12.23
C LEU A 807 23.61 5.90 12.70
N LEU A 808 22.59 5.05 12.65
CA LEU A 808 21.27 5.40 13.15
C LEU A 808 21.28 5.65 14.67
N ILE A 809 21.94 4.80 15.44
CA ILE A 809 22.10 4.98 16.89
C ILE A 809 22.84 6.28 17.20
N LEU A 810 23.92 6.57 16.44
CA LEU A 810 24.67 7.80 16.59
C LEU A 810 23.79 9.04 16.33
N ALA A 811 23.01 9.03 15.28
CA ALA A 811 22.10 10.14 14.95
C ALA A 811 21.03 10.36 16.04
N LYS A 812 20.46 9.28 16.56
CA LYS A 812 19.52 9.35 17.68
C LYS A 812 20.18 9.84 18.96
N THR A 813 21.38 9.39 19.25
CA THR A 813 22.15 9.84 20.40
C THR A 813 22.43 11.35 20.32
N LEU A 814 22.84 11.82 19.15
CA LEU A 814 23.06 13.24 18.93
C LEU A 814 21.79 14.07 19.13
N ARG A 815 20.67 13.58 18.61
CA ARG A 815 19.35 14.20 18.86
C ARG A 815 19.03 14.25 20.35
N THR A 816 19.16 13.13 21.07
CA THR A 816 18.90 13.03 22.50
C THR A 816 19.78 13.98 23.33
N VAL A 817 21.07 14.11 22.97
CA VAL A 817 21.98 15.05 23.63
C VAL A 817 21.59 16.51 23.35
N LEU A 818 21.19 16.83 22.12
CA LEU A 818 20.82 18.19 21.74
C LEU A 818 19.43 18.62 22.29
N THR A 819 18.46 17.70 22.35
CA THR A 819 17.11 18.01 22.85
C THR A 819 17.00 17.84 24.37
N GLY A 820 17.92 17.12 24.99
CA GLY A 820 17.85 16.79 26.41
C GLY A 820 16.81 15.72 26.74
N ASP A 821 16.16 15.13 25.75
CA ASP A 821 15.18 14.06 25.93
C ASP A 821 15.89 12.79 26.46
N GLY A 822 15.43 12.25 27.60
CA GLY A 822 16.01 11.04 28.19
C GLY A 822 17.18 11.26 29.14
N ALA A 823 17.57 12.50 29.47
CA ALA A 823 18.48 12.84 30.58
C ALA A 823 17.69 12.87 31.90
N ARG A 824 17.48 11.70 32.49
CA ARG A 824 17.00 11.59 33.88
C ARG A 824 18.08 10.96 34.76
#